data_f4ec0909500b7bb64e79073e74795fc2
#
_entry.id   f4ec0909500b7bb64e79073e74795fc2
#
_cell.length_a   1.000
_cell.length_b   1.000
_cell.length_c   1.000
_cell.angle_alpha   90.00
_cell.angle_beta   90.00
_cell.angle_gamma   90.00
#
_symmetry.space_group_name_H-M   'P 1'
#
loop_
_entity.id
_entity.type
_entity.pdbx_description
1 polymer ?
#
loop_
_entity_poly.entity_id
_entity_poly.type
_entity_poly.pdbx_seq_one_letter_code
_entity_poly.pdbx_strand_id
1 'polypeptide(L)'
;MLLTRKSTHTATPRSRLTRSASAFIGNTIDRRTFLKRSGMAAGGAAALSQLPFPVMRKAQAAEKGAEGKIEVKRTICTHCSVGCAIDAVVQNGVWIRQEPVFDSPINLGAHCAKGAAIREHGMHEISHRLRTPMKLKDGKWEKISWDVALAEVSEKLLKIRKESGPDATFWIGSSKHNNEQAYLFRKFVSFFGTNNMDHQARICHSTTVAGVANTWGYGAMTNSYNDEQNSKCILFFGSNAAEAHPVSMLHTLHAKENGAKVIVVDPRFTRTAAKADTFYRIRSGTDVAFIMGMLHHIFKNGWEDKDYIKARVYGMDKVKEEAAKWTPEKVEEVTGMKEAEVRDVAEQMAKNKPSTIVWAMGQTQHTNGNAIVRASCILQLALGNVGVSGGGTNIYRGHDNVQGATDVGPNPDSLPGYYGLAEGSWKHFANVWGVDFEWIKKQFPNPGMMSKPGITVSRWIDAVLEKNELIDQDSNLKAVVYWGHAPNSQNRGKEMVEAMKKLELLVVVDPYPSASAAMAAMARKDGVYLLPAATQLECAGSATASNRSIQWREKVIEPMFESRTDHMIMYQLAQKFGYAKELTAKIKLVKGKGGMDEPDMEDTLREINRGVWTIGYTGQSPERLQAHMRNMHVFDVKTLRAKGGKDAKTGYVLDGDYFGLPWPCYGNAALKHPGSPNLYDTSKHMMDGGGNFRANFGVEKDGVNLLAEDGSHSKGADLTTGYPELDHVLLKKLGWWDELTEDEKKLAEGKNWKTDLSGGQIRVFMKNHGCHPFGNAKARAVVWNFPDAVPLHREPLYSPRADLVDKYPTHDDQKNRWRVPVLFKTVQQANKDAGKQFPLIMTSGRLVEYEGGGDETRSNPWLAELQQEMFVEINPKDANDRGVRNNEYVWVTTPAPSKPRIKVKTLVTERVAAGTVFLPFHFAGWWEGEDMKKYYPDGAAPVVRGEAVNTATTYGYDIVTMMQETKTTICQVAKA
;
A
#
# COMPACT_ATOMS: atom_id res chain seq x y z
N MET A 1 -1.91 -38.64 -9.89
CA MET A 1 -1.59 -39.55 -11.03
C MET A 1 -0.47 -38.86 -11.82
N LEU A 2 0.77 -39.32 -11.66
CA LEU A 2 1.94 -38.78 -12.33
C LEU A 2 2.06 -39.40 -13.70
N LEU A 3 1.90 -38.58 -14.73
CA LEU A 3 2.13 -39.02 -16.13
C LEU A 3 3.63 -38.96 -16.43
N THR A 4 4.29 -40.12 -16.41
CA THR A 4 5.63 -40.27 -16.95
C THR A 4 5.56 -40.54 -18.46
N ARG A 5 6.06 -39.64 -19.26
CA ARG A 5 6.25 -39.84 -20.70
C ARG A 5 7.52 -40.68 -20.91
N LYS A 6 7.36 -41.90 -21.45
CA LYS A 6 8.47 -42.67 -22.03
C LYS A 6 8.86 -42.05 -23.38
N SER A 7 10.05 -41.51 -23.49
CA SER A 7 10.65 -41.14 -24.77
C SER A 7 11.57 -42.25 -25.23
N THR A 8 11.24 -42.84 -26.37
CA THR A 8 12.14 -43.70 -27.14
C THR A 8 12.96 -42.82 -28.07
N HIS A 9 14.19 -42.55 -27.76
CA HIS A 9 15.18 -42.07 -28.76
C HIS A 9 16.53 -42.76 -28.51
N THR A 10 17.04 -43.29 -29.59
CA THR A 10 18.34 -43.94 -29.73
C THR A 10 19.48 -42.96 -29.48
N ALA A 11 20.42 -43.37 -28.66
CA ALA A 11 21.54 -42.56 -28.20
C ALA A 11 22.59 -42.31 -29.30
N THR A 12 22.89 -41.04 -29.53
CA THR A 12 24.08 -40.60 -30.24
C THR A 12 25.29 -40.39 -29.29
N PRO A 13 26.54 -40.35 -29.81
CA PRO A 13 27.76 -40.53 -28.96
C PRO A 13 28.11 -39.40 -27.95
N ARG A 14 27.20 -38.49 -27.64
CA ARG A 14 27.44 -37.42 -26.66
C ARG A 14 27.23 -37.83 -25.19
N SER A 15 26.92 -39.13 -24.95
CA SER A 15 26.50 -39.60 -23.62
C SER A 15 27.65 -39.95 -22.64
N ARG A 16 28.92 -39.79 -22.99
CA ARG A 16 30.01 -40.11 -22.08
C ARG A 16 30.36 -39.02 -21.08
N LEU A 17 30.07 -37.76 -21.40
CA LEU A 17 30.35 -36.60 -20.48
C LEU A 17 29.26 -36.45 -19.40
N THR A 18 28.02 -36.83 -19.68
CA THR A 18 26.91 -36.74 -18.70
C THR A 18 26.89 -37.89 -17.69
N ARG A 19 27.49 -39.05 -17.99
CA ARG A 19 27.62 -40.13 -17.02
C ARG A 19 28.66 -39.89 -15.93
N SER A 20 29.69 -39.08 -16.21
CA SER A 20 30.68 -38.68 -15.20
C SER A 20 30.15 -37.65 -14.21
N ALA A 21 29.17 -36.86 -14.60
CA ALA A 21 28.56 -35.85 -13.71
C ALA A 21 27.54 -36.45 -12.73
N SER A 22 26.79 -37.49 -13.14
CA SER A 22 25.79 -38.15 -12.27
C SER A 22 26.40 -39.07 -11.21
N ALA A 23 27.63 -39.57 -11.44
CA ALA A 23 28.34 -40.37 -10.45
C ALA A 23 28.91 -39.54 -9.26
N PHE A 24 28.94 -38.19 -9.43
CA PHE A 24 29.44 -37.30 -8.41
C PHE A 24 28.38 -36.77 -7.42
N ILE A 25 27.11 -37.06 -7.67
CA ILE A 25 25.94 -36.50 -6.90
C ILE A 25 25.39 -37.50 -5.87
N GLY A 26 25.92 -38.74 -5.82
CA GLY A 26 25.37 -39.84 -5.03
C GLY A 26 25.85 -39.99 -3.58
N ASN A 27 26.75 -39.19 -3.08
CA ASN A 27 27.20 -39.25 -1.69
C ASN A 27 26.98 -37.95 -0.96
N THR A 28 26.43 -38.00 0.23
CA THR A 28 26.29 -36.86 1.17
C THR A 28 27.68 -36.29 1.46
N ILE A 29 27.94 -35.16 0.83
CA ILE A 29 29.18 -34.40 1.03
C ILE A 29 28.91 -33.37 2.13
N ASP A 30 29.73 -33.36 3.21
CA ASP A 30 29.65 -32.31 4.21
C ASP A 30 30.06 -30.93 3.63
N ARG A 31 29.61 -29.88 4.28
CA ARG A 31 29.77 -28.49 3.85
C ARG A 31 31.23 -28.07 3.64
N ARG A 32 32.17 -28.65 4.39
CA ARG A 32 33.59 -28.37 4.32
C ARG A 32 34.24 -29.01 3.11
N THR A 33 33.83 -30.22 2.77
CA THR A 33 34.28 -30.96 1.58
C THR A 33 33.72 -30.38 0.30
N PHE A 34 32.50 -29.86 0.32
CA PHE A 34 31.91 -29.12 -0.79
C PHE A 34 32.69 -27.83 -1.10
N LEU A 35 33.06 -27.05 -0.08
CA LEU A 35 33.83 -25.82 -0.25
C LEU A 35 35.30 -26.08 -0.72
N LYS A 36 35.90 -27.16 -0.27
CA LYS A 36 37.26 -27.54 -0.76
C LYS A 36 37.24 -28.04 -2.21
N ARG A 37 36.16 -28.72 -2.64
CA ARG A 37 36.04 -29.21 -4.01
C ARG A 37 35.56 -28.16 -5.00
N SER A 38 34.75 -27.18 -4.56
CA SER A 38 34.42 -26.00 -5.38
C SER A 38 35.64 -25.09 -5.64
N GLY A 39 36.58 -24.99 -4.71
CA GLY A 39 37.87 -24.33 -4.93
C GLY A 39 38.75 -24.97 -6.04
N MET A 40 38.68 -26.30 -6.21
CA MET A 40 39.36 -27.02 -7.30
C MET A 40 38.60 -26.97 -8.61
N ALA A 41 37.23 -26.80 -8.60
CA ALA A 41 36.45 -26.59 -9.81
C ALA A 41 36.68 -25.20 -10.42
N ALA A 42 37.04 -24.19 -9.62
CA ALA A 42 37.47 -22.88 -10.11
C ALA A 42 38.75 -22.92 -10.95
N GLY A 43 39.66 -23.85 -10.64
CA GLY A 43 40.87 -24.08 -11.47
C GLY A 43 40.58 -24.72 -12.84
N GLY A 44 39.51 -25.53 -12.95
CA GLY A 44 39.07 -26.13 -14.21
C GLY A 44 38.29 -25.18 -15.13
N ALA A 45 37.65 -24.14 -14.56
CA ALA A 45 36.92 -23.14 -15.33
C ALA A 45 37.83 -22.19 -16.12
N ALA A 46 39.12 -22.08 -15.75
CA ALA A 46 40.12 -21.30 -16.51
C ALA A 46 40.40 -21.88 -17.91
N ALA A 47 40.09 -23.17 -18.15
CA ALA A 47 40.25 -23.81 -19.46
C ALA A 47 39.03 -23.59 -20.41
N LEU A 48 37.89 -23.10 -19.89
CA LEU A 48 36.66 -22.81 -20.66
C LEU A 48 36.54 -21.35 -21.07
N SER A 49 37.55 -20.53 -20.77
CA SER A 49 37.53 -19.06 -20.98
C SER A 49 37.75 -18.58 -22.42
N GLN A 50 37.78 -19.49 -23.42
CA GLN A 50 37.93 -19.10 -24.81
C GLN A 50 36.64 -18.96 -25.61
N LEU A 51 35.47 -18.99 -24.96
CA LEU A 51 34.19 -18.70 -25.63
C LEU A 51 33.91 -17.19 -25.56
N PRO A 52 33.56 -16.53 -26.67
CA PRO A 52 33.43 -15.08 -26.71
C PRO A 52 32.07 -14.64 -26.21
N PHE A 53 31.91 -14.52 -24.89
CA PHE A 53 30.78 -13.84 -24.26
C PHE A 53 31.23 -12.49 -23.70
N PRO A 54 30.77 -11.35 -24.23
CA PRO A 54 31.20 -10.03 -23.79
C PRO A 54 30.89 -9.72 -22.32
N VAL A 55 29.92 -10.41 -21.75
CA VAL A 55 29.49 -10.23 -20.35
C VAL A 55 30.48 -10.81 -19.35
N MET A 56 31.13 -11.94 -19.67
CA MET A 56 32.14 -12.53 -18.79
C MET A 56 33.46 -11.75 -18.76
N ARG A 57 33.81 -11.02 -19.81
CA ARG A 57 35.01 -10.18 -19.83
C ARG A 57 34.95 -8.98 -18.88
N LYS A 58 33.75 -8.41 -18.64
CA LYS A 58 33.59 -7.32 -17.68
C LYS A 58 33.67 -7.80 -16.23
N ALA A 59 33.16 -8.99 -15.92
CA ALA A 59 33.30 -9.60 -14.59
C ALA A 59 34.76 -9.96 -14.28
N GLN A 60 35.48 -10.50 -15.25
CA GLN A 60 36.92 -10.85 -15.11
C GLN A 60 37.83 -9.60 -15.05
N ALA A 61 37.48 -8.52 -15.71
CA ALA A 61 38.20 -7.25 -15.59
C ALA A 61 38.02 -6.62 -14.21
N ALA A 62 36.87 -6.85 -13.55
CA ALA A 62 36.66 -6.44 -12.18
C ALA A 62 37.44 -7.29 -11.15
N GLU A 63 37.71 -8.56 -11.45
CA GLU A 63 38.49 -9.44 -10.57
C GLU A 63 40.02 -9.19 -10.63
N LYS A 64 40.55 -8.57 -11.70
CA LYS A 64 41.98 -8.41 -11.91
C LYS A 64 42.57 -7.07 -11.51
N GLY A 65 41.83 -6.17 -10.87
CA GLY A 65 42.44 -4.84 -10.73
C GLY A 65 41.98 -3.93 -9.59
N ALA A 66 41.48 -4.42 -8.51
CA ALA A 66 41.29 -3.53 -7.36
C ALA A 66 41.23 -4.30 -6.03
N GLU A 67 42.24 -4.13 -5.21
CA GLU A 67 42.06 -4.11 -3.75
C GLU A 67 41.16 -2.94 -3.39
N GLY A 68 39.85 -3.04 -3.74
CA GLY A 68 38.83 -2.05 -3.47
C GLY A 68 38.07 -2.39 -2.21
N LYS A 69 37.75 -1.39 -1.42
CA LYS A 69 36.95 -1.53 -0.21
C LYS A 69 35.58 -2.14 -0.55
N ILE A 70 35.30 -3.34 -0.04
CA ILE A 70 33.99 -3.98 -0.10
C ILE A 70 33.19 -3.55 1.13
N GLU A 71 31.98 -3.05 0.89
CA GLU A 71 31.03 -2.67 1.93
C GLU A 71 29.78 -3.53 1.81
N VAL A 72 29.25 -4.03 2.93
CA VAL A 72 27.96 -4.68 2.99
C VAL A 72 26.97 -3.72 3.66
N LYS A 73 25.97 -3.31 2.94
CA LYS A 73 24.94 -2.38 3.41
C LYS A 73 23.63 -3.10 3.57
N ARG A 74 23.11 -3.15 4.81
CA ARG A 74 21.82 -3.76 5.12
C ARG A 74 20.69 -2.80 4.84
N THR A 75 19.78 -3.22 3.98
CA THR A 75 18.65 -2.42 3.55
C THR A 75 17.38 -3.27 3.45
N ILE A 76 16.30 -2.72 2.91
CA ILE A 76 15.02 -3.40 2.72
C ILE A 76 14.59 -3.34 1.27
N CYS A 77 13.91 -4.42 0.85
CA CYS A 77 13.31 -4.54 -0.49
C CYS A 77 12.27 -3.45 -0.73
N THR A 78 12.26 -2.89 -1.94
CA THR A 78 11.38 -1.77 -2.33
C THR A 78 10.09 -2.20 -3.03
N HIS A 79 9.79 -3.51 -3.12
CA HIS A 79 8.68 -3.97 -3.97
C HIS A 79 7.34 -4.09 -3.27
N CYS A 80 7.31 -4.68 -2.07
CA CYS A 80 6.06 -4.89 -1.37
C CYS A 80 6.21 -4.68 0.14
N SER A 81 5.08 -4.56 0.80
CA SER A 81 4.98 -4.21 2.22
C SER A 81 5.34 -5.32 3.21
N VAL A 82 5.94 -6.41 2.77
CA VAL A 82 6.45 -7.46 3.68
C VAL A 82 7.69 -6.97 4.45
N GLY A 83 8.52 -6.13 3.79
CA GLY A 83 9.70 -5.58 4.45
C GLY A 83 10.88 -6.56 4.53
N CYS A 84 11.12 -7.34 3.47
CA CYS A 84 12.26 -8.26 3.39
C CYS A 84 13.60 -7.53 3.47
N ALA A 85 14.46 -7.95 4.38
CA ALA A 85 15.80 -7.40 4.53
C ALA A 85 16.77 -7.98 3.50
N ILE A 86 17.69 -7.13 3.02
CA ILE A 86 18.67 -7.42 1.99
C ILE A 86 20.04 -6.91 2.45
N ASP A 87 21.08 -7.70 2.26
CA ASP A 87 22.48 -7.28 2.35
C ASP A 87 22.99 -6.97 0.94
N ALA A 88 23.19 -5.70 0.63
CA ALA A 88 23.74 -5.22 -0.62
C ALA A 88 25.27 -5.14 -0.52
N VAL A 89 25.99 -5.84 -1.41
CA VAL A 89 27.46 -5.83 -1.48
C VAL A 89 27.88 -4.77 -2.48
N VAL A 90 28.59 -3.76 -2.00
CA VAL A 90 29.06 -2.62 -2.79
C VAL A 90 30.58 -2.63 -2.83
N GLN A 91 31.13 -2.55 -4.03
CA GLN A 91 32.58 -2.45 -4.24
C GLN A 91 32.91 -1.18 -5.01
N ASN A 92 33.71 -0.31 -4.43
CA ASN A 92 34.08 0.98 -5.03
C ASN A 92 32.87 1.83 -5.48
N GLY A 93 31.81 1.85 -4.68
CA GLY A 93 30.57 2.57 -4.99
C GLY A 93 29.63 1.88 -5.98
N VAL A 94 29.99 0.70 -6.50
CA VAL A 94 29.16 -0.08 -7.42
C VAL A 94 28.48 -1.23 -6.68
N TRP A 95 27.17 -1.35 -6.79
CA TRP A 95 26.44 -2.47 -6.24
C TRP A 95 26.64 -3.73 -7.08
N ILE A 96 27.46 -4.67 -6.57
CA ILE A 96 27.89 -5.84 -7.34
C ILE A 96 27.07 -7.10 -7.06
N ARG A 97 26.51 -7.25 -5.84
CA ARG A 97 25.77 -8.44 -5.42
C ARG A 97 24.78 -8.09 -4.31
N GLN A 98 23.76 -8.92 -4.16
CA GLN A 98 22.82 -8.87 -3.04
C GLN A 98 22.56 -10.27 -2.50
N GLU A 99 22.25 -10.34 -1.20
CA GLU A 99 21.86 -11.56 -0.51
C GLU A 99 20.61 -11.27 0.36
N PRO A 100 19.69 -12.24 0.53
CA PRO A 100 18.67 -12.12 1.56
C PRO A 100 19.31 -12.21 2.94
N VAL A 101 18.81 -11.44 3.89
CA VAL A 101 19.28 -11.50 5.28
C VAL A 101 18.74 -12.75 5.97
N PHE A 102 19.62 -13.68 6.31
CA PHE A 102 19.22 -14.94 6.94
C PHE A 102 18.74 -14.76 8.38
N ASP A 103 19.26 -13.78 9.07
CA ASP A 103 18.90 -13.45 10.45
C ASP A 103 17.65 -12.58 10.57
N SER A 104 17.05 -12.18 9.45
CA SER A 104 15.83 -11.38 9.47
C SER A 104 14.64 -12.19 9.98
N PRO A 105 13.94 -11.74 11.03
CA PRO A 105 12.76 -12.44 11.52
C PRO A 105 11.59 -12.42 10.52
N ILE A 106 11.63 -11.52 9.52
CA ILE A 106 10.58 -11.35 8.51
C ILE A 106 10.75 -12.34 7.35
N ASN A 107 11.90 -12.31 6.68
CA ASN A 107 12.10 -13.09 5.45
C ASN A 107 12.97 -14.33 5.60
N LEU A 108 13.58 -14.59 6.76
CA LEU A 108 14.28 -15.84 7.08
C LEU A 108 15.24 -16.31 5.97
N GLY A 109 15.96 -15.40 5.34
CA GLY A 109 16.85 -15.72 4.22
C GLY A 109 16.15 -15.97 2.89
N ALA A 110 14.87 -15.63 2.74
CA ALA A 110 14.14 -15.82 1.49
C ALA A 110 14.04 -14.55 0.66
N HIS A 111 14.04 -14.73 -0.67
CA HIS A 111 13.64 -13.74 -1.66
C HIS A 111 12.51 -14.30 -2.55
N CYS A 112 11.65 -13.42 -3.08
CA CYS A 112 10.82 -13.73 -4.26
C CYS A 112 11.53 -13.27 -5.54
N ALA A 113 10.94 -13.56 -6.71
CA ALA A 113 11.50 -13.14 -8.01
C ALA A 113 11.81 -11.63 -8.06
N LYS A 114 10.91 -10.77 -7.55
CA LYS A 114 11.12 -9.32 -7.49
C LYS A 114 12.33 -8.94 -6.62
N GLY A 115 12.39 -9.50 -5.41
CA GLY A 115 13.50 -9.23 -4.48
C GLY A 115 14.84 -9.71 -5.01
N ALA A 116 14.88 -10.83 -5.73
CA ALA A 116 16.08 -11.33 -6.39
C ALA A 116 16.57 -10.42 -7.53
N ALA A 117 15.64 -9.73 -8.21
CA ALA A 117 15.93 -8.86 -9.35
C ALA A 117 16.12 -7.38 -8.99
N ILE A 118 16.12 -7.01 -7.71
CA ILE A 118 16.07 -5.60 -7.28
C ILE A 118 17.30 -4.80 -7.74
N ARG A 119 18.46 -5.41 -7.84
CA ARG A 119 19.66 -4.75 -8.34
C ARG A 119 19.50 -4.26 -9.78
N GLU A 120 18.63 -4.92 -10.57
CA GLU A 120 18.38 -4.56 -11.98
C GLU A 120 17.37 -3.42 -12.14
N HIS A 121 17.02 -2.72 -11.06
CA HIS A 121 16.13 -1.55 -11.06
C HIS A 121 16.83 -0.24 -11.41
N GLY A 122 17.59 -0.25 -12.50
CA GLY A 122 18.24 0.96 -12.97
C GLY A 122 19.47 1.37 -12.18
N MET A 123 20.09 0.45 -11.43
CA MET A 123 21.31 0.68 -10.68
C MET A 123 22.59 0.49 -11.53
N HIS A 124 22.47 0.53 -12.85
CA HIS A 124 23.56 0.36 -13.80
C HIS A 124 23.36 1.20 -15.06
N GLU A 125 24.39 1.33 -15.87
CA GLU A 125 24.42 2.22 -17.06
C GLU A 125 23.42 1.87 -18.16
N ILE A 126 23.00 0.59 -18.29
CA ILE A 126 22.07 0.11 -19.33
C ILE A 126 20.63 0.11 -18.77
N SER A 127 20.27 1.08 -17.99
CA SER A 127 18.94 1.18 -17.42
C SER A 127 18.01 2.03 -18.29
N HIS A 128 16.73 1.76 -18.21
CA HIS A 128 15.65 2.53 -18.86
C HIS A 128 15.24 3.78 -18.05
N ARG A 129 16.14 4.28 -17.18
CA ARG A 129 15.89 5.45 -16.34
C ARG A 129 15.98 6.77 -17.10
N LEU A 130 15.35 7.77 -16.55
CA LEU A 130 15.65 9.17 -16.85
C LEU A 130 17.06 9.50 -16.37
N ARG A 131 17.86 10.10 -17.27
CA ARG A 131 19.26 10.42 -16.97
C ARG A 131 19.47 11.91 -16.69
N THR A 132 18.69 12.74 -17.36
CA THR A 132 18.75 14.20 -17.31
C THR A 132 17.33 14.76 -17.28
N PRO A 133 17.12 15.97 -16.76
CA PRO A 133 15.84 16.65 -16.93
C PRO A 133 15.49 16.82 -18.41
N MET A 134 14.21 16.72 -18.74
CA MET A 134 13.72 16.85 -20.11
C MET A 134 12.45 17.66 -20.16
N LYS A 135 12.17 18.29 -21.29
CA LYS A 135 10.88 18.93 -21.59
C LYS A 135 10.34 18.49 -22.93
N LEU A 136 9.05 18.43 -23.04
CA LEU A 136 8.36 18.21 -24.30
C LEU A 136 8.24 19.55 -25.05
N LYS A 137 8.72 19.61 -26.28
CA LYS A 137 8.65 20.76 -27.16
C LYS A 137 8.34 20.29 -28.59
N ASP A 138 7.31 20.86 -29.20
CA ASP A 138 6.83 20.47 -30.54
C ASP A 138 6.62 18.95 -30.70
N GLY A 139 6.20 18.26 -29.59
CA GLY A 139 5.97 16.83 -29.54
C GLY A 139 7.25 15.96 -29.45
N LYS A 140 8.40 16.56 -29.18
CA LYS A 140 9.69 15.84 -29.01
C LYS A 140 10.29 16.13 -27.65
N TRP A 141 10.97 15.14 -27.08
CA TRP A 141 11.67 15.26 -25.81
C TRP A 141 13.03 15.94 -26.02
N GLU A 142 13.22 17.11 -25.42
CA GLU A 142 14.48 17.84 -25.40
C GLU A 142 15.14 17.76 -24.00
N LYS A 143 16.44 17.50 -23.96
CA LYS A 143 17.23 17.58 -22.73
C LYS A 143 17.40 19.03 -22.30
N ILE A 144 17.25 19.28 -21.02
CA ILE A 144 17.47 20.60 -20.39
C ILE A 144 18.31 20.45 -19.13
N SER A 145 18.91 21.56 -18.66
CA SER A 145 19.60 21.54 -17.37
C SER A 145 18.61 21.58 -16.19
N TRP A 146 19.05 21.15 -15.01
CA TRP A 146 18.28 21.29 -13.78
C TRP A 146 17.89 22.75 -13.48
N ASP A 147 18.79 23.70 -13.73
CA ASP A 147 18.51 25.12 -13.47
C ASP A 147 17.37 25.61 -14.35
N VAL A 148 17.37 25.25 -15.64
CA VAL A 148 16.27 25.56 -16.57
C VAL A 148 14.98 24.87 -16.12
N ALA A 149 15.05 23.58 -15.80
CA ALA A 149 13.87 22.81 -15.37
C ALA A 149 13.22 23.40 -14.10
N LEU A 150 14.00 23.66 -13.06
CA LEU A 150 13.51 24.26 -11.82
C LEU A 150 12.97 25.67 -12.02
N ALA A 151 13.61 26.50 -12.87
CA ALA A 151 13.16 27.84 -13.16
C ALA A 151 11.81 27.81 -13.91
N GLU A 152 11.73 27.11 -15.04
CA GLU A 152 10.52 27.07 -15.88
C GLU A 152 9.32 26.42 -15.13
N VAL A 153 9.55 25.30 -14.41
CA VAL A 153 8.50 24.63 -13.63
C VAL A 153 7.99 25.52 -12.50
N SER A 154 8.90 26.13 -11.73
CA SER A 154 8.50 27.00 -10.62
C SER A 154 7.77 28.27 -11.08
N GLU A 155 8.24 28.89 -12.16
CA GLU A 155 7.58 30.07 -12.75
C GLU A 155 6.14 29.76 -13.18
N LYS A 156 5.95 28.65 -13.89
CA LYS A 156 4.62 28.20 -14.34
C LYS A 156 3.69 27.87 -13.18
N LEU A 157 4.17 27.14 -12.16
CA LEU A 157 3.38 26.82 -10.96
C LEU A 157 2.99 28.08 -10.18
N LEU A 158 3.93 29.01 -9.98
CA LEU A 158 3.66 30.28 -9.31
C LEU A 158 2.69 31.18 -10.11
N LYS A 159 2.78 31.16 -11.44
CA LYS A 159 1.83 31.86 -12.31
C LYS A 159 0.41 31.30 -12.14
N ILE A 160 0.25 29.96 -12.21
CA ILE A 160 -1.06 29.32 -12.00
C ILE A 160 -1.58 29.60 -10.60
N ARG A 161 -0.73 29.52 -9.57
CA ARG A 161 -1.09 29.84 -8.19
C ARG A 161 -1.58 31.28 -8.05
N LYS A 162 -0.94 32.24 -8.73
CA LYS A 162 -1.30 33.67 -8.70
C LYS A 162 -2.61 33.93 -9.43
N GLU A 163 -2.80 33.33 -10.61
CA GLU A 163 -3.91 33.65 -11.50
C GLU A 163 -5.19 32.84 -11.16
N SER A 164 -5.05 31.63 -10.64
CA SER A 164 -6.15 30.67 -10.45
C SER A 164 -6.21 30.07 -9.05
N GLY A 165 -5.34 30.50 -8.15
CA GLY A 165 -5.23 29.97 -6.79
C GLY A 165 -4.41 28.66 -6.71
N PRO A 166 -3.92 28.31 -5.51
CA PRO A 166 -3.12 27.09 -5.32
C PRO A 166 -3.93 25.82 -5.56
N ASP A 167 -5.25 25.85 -5.36
CA ASP A 167 -6.15 24.71 -5.62
C ASP A 167 -6.32 24.39 -7.12
N ALA A 168 -5.84 25.23 -8.03
CA ALA A 168 -5.72 24.93 -9.46
C ALA A 168 -4.57 23.96 -9.79
N THR A 169 -3.82 23.53 -8.77
CA THR A 169 -2.76 22.53 -8.88
C THR A 169 -3.11 21.25 -8.14
N PHE A 170 -2.67 20.10 -8.65
CA PHE A 170 -2.82 18.82 -8.00
C PHE A 170 -1.49 18.09 -7.89
N TRP A 171 -1.15 17.60 -6.69
CA TRP A 171 0.13 17.02 -6.36
C TRP A 171 -0.02 15.54 -6.02
N ILE A 172 0.49 14.66 -6.86
CA ILE A 172 0.38 13.22 -6.67
C ILE A 172 1.69 12.69 -6.13
N GLY A 173 1.73 12.35 -4.84
CA GLY A 173 2.88 11.77 -4.18
C GLY A 173 2.97 10.25 -4.34
N SER A 174 3.92 9.64 -3.66
CA SER A 174 4.27 8.24 -3.83
C SER A 174 4.23 7.41 -2.56
N SER A 175 3.74 6.18 -2.69
CA SER A 175 3.92 5.11 -1.70
C SER A 175 5.32 4.49 -1.74
N LYS A 176 6.18 4.93 -2.67
CA LYS A 176 7.58 4.56 -2.79
C LYS A 176 8.52 5.53 -2.06
N HIS A 177 8.03 6.73 -1.73
CA HIS A 177 8.74 7.61 -0.81
C HIS A 177 8.96 6.90 0.53
N ASN A 178 10.11 7.14 1.17
CA ASN A 178 10.27 6.77 2.58
C ASN A 178 9.34 7.65 3.46
N ASN A 179 9.22 7.34 4.75
CA ASN A 179 8.32 8.09 5.65
C ASN A 179 8.67 9.58 5.68
N GLU A 180 9.94 9.89 5.72
CA GLU A 180 10.47 11.25 5.79
C GLU A 180 10.17 12.05 4.52
N GLN A 181 10.34 11.45 3.36
CA GLN A 181 10.01 12.07 2.07
C GLN A 181 8.50 12.29 1.93
N ALA A 182 7.69 11.30 2.31
CA ALA A 182 6.23 11.42 2.29
C ALA A 182 5.73 12.52 3.23
N TYR A 183 6.31 12.62 4.41
CA TYR A 183 6.02 13.67 5.38
C TYR A 183 6.42 15.07 4.87
N LEU A 184 7.63 15.19 4.34
CA LEU A 184 8.09 16.45 3.73
C LEU A 184 7.22 16.86 2.57
N PHE A 185 6.74 15.92 1.76
CA PHE A 185 5.83 16.20 0.65
C PHE A 185 4.51 16.79 1.15
N ARG A 186 3.93 16.23 2.22
CA ARG A 186 2.72 16.79 2.85
C ARG A 186 2.95 18.23 3.35
N LYS A 187 4.07 18.46 4.05
CA LYS A 187 4.49 19.77 4.56
C LYS A 187 4.73 20.76 3.40
N PHE A 188 5.47 20.35 2.38
CA PHE A 188 5.80 21.13 1.20
C PHE A 188 4.55 21.63 0.45
N VAL A 189 3.59 20.72 0.18
CA VAL A 189 2.36 21.10 -0.53
C VAL A 189 1.43 21.93 0.35
N SER A 190 1.42 21.70 1.68
CA SER A 190 0.70 22.57 2.63
C SER A 190 1.21 24.00 2.57
N PHE A 191 2.52 24.19 2.43
CA PHE A 191 3.14 25.52 2.32
C PHE A 191 2.95 26.16 0.95
N PHE A 192 2.66 25.35 -0.07
CA PHE A 192 2.18 25.87 -1.35
C PHE A 192 0.73 26.39 -1.26
N GLY A 193 -0.05 25.96 -0.26
CA GLY A 193 -1.36 26.51 0.08
C GLY A 193 -2.56 25.70 -0.42
N THR A 194 -2.41 24.39 -0.61
CA THR A 194 -3.51 23.52 -1.04
C THR A 194 -3.53 22.17 -0.31
N ASN A 195 -4.73 21.58 -0.20
CA ASN A 195 -4.95 20.19 0.18
C ASN A 195 -5.15 19.28 -1.06
N ASN A 196 -5.03 19.81 -2.28
CA ASN A 196 -5.11 19.03 -3.51
C ASN A 196 -3.84 18.21 -3.70
N MET A 197 -3.70 17.18 -2.88
CA MET A 197 -2.64 16.19 -2.92
C MET A 197 -3.18 14.84 -2.50
N ASP A 198 -2.63 13.77 -3.05
CA ASP A 198 -2.96 12.40 -2.67
C ASP A 198 -1.87 11.45 -3.17
N HIS A 199 -1.99 10.14 -2.93
CA HIS A 199 -1.01 9.16 -3.40
C HIS A 199 -1.63 7.78 -3.67
N GLN A 200 -0.81 6.77 -3.99
CA GLN A 200 -1.29 5.44 -4.35
C GLN A 200 -2.16 4.78 -3.27
N ALA A 201 -2.04 5.16 -2.00
CA ALA A 201 -2.87 4.58 -0.94
C ALA A 201 -4.37 4.82 -1.16
N ARG A 202 -4.75 5.94 -1.80
CA ARG A 202 -6.15 6.21 -2.17
C ARG A 202 -6.74 5.13 -3.06
N ILE A 203 -6.01 4.72 -4.07
CA ILE A 203 -6.41 3.67 -5.02
C ILE A 203 -5.92 2.27 -4.61
N CYS A 204 -5.36 2.16 -3.40
CA CYS A 204 -4.85 0.93 -2.82
C CYS A 204 -5.73 0.46 -1.64
N HIS A 205 -5.67 1.11 -0.49
CA HIS A 205 -6.31 0.69 0.76
C HIS A 205 -7.14 1.79 1.45
N SER A 206 -7.61 2.82 0.76
CA SER A 206 -8.40 3.87 1.41
C SER A 206 -9.69 3.35 2.05
N THR A 207 -10.39 2.43 1.39
CA THR A 207 -11.58 1.76 1.96
C THR A 207 -11.24 0.93 3.19
N THR A 208 -10.07 0.26 3.18
CA THR A 208 -9.56 -0.44 4.35
C THR A 208 -9.29 0.52 5.50
N VAL A 209 -8.54 1.60 5.26
CA VAL A 209 -8.23 2.59 6.31
C VAL A 209 -9.51 3.15 6.91
N ALA A 210 -10.44 3.61 6.07
CA ALA A 210 -11.70 4.17 6.52
C ALA A 210 -12.58 3.15 7.25
N GLY A 211 -12.75 1.95 6.70
CA GLY A 211 -13.57 0.89 7.28
C GLY A 211 -13.06 0.42 8.63
N VAL A 212 -11.76 0.12 8.71
CA VAL A 212 -11.11 -0.39 9.92
C VAL A 212 -11.02 0.69 11.00
N ALA A 213 -10.57 1.92 10.65
CA ALA A 213 -10.46 3.02 11.61
C ALA A 213 -11.82 3.41 12.23
N ASN A 214 -12.89 3.42 11.42
CA ASN A 214 -14.23 3.71 11.93
C ASN A 214 -14.85 2.56 12.71
N THR A 215 -14.34 1.34 12.58
CA THR A 215 -14.78 0.20 13.39
C THR A 215 -14.11 0.20 14.77
N TRP A 216 -12.78 0.42 14.85
CA TRP A 216 -12.07 0.28 16.13
C TRP A 216 -10.90 1.24 16.40
N GLY A 217 -10.61 2.17 15.48
CA GLY A 217 -9.72 3.30 15.76
C GLY A 217 -8.45 3.39 14.94
N TYR A 218 -7.73 2.31 14.68
CA TYR A 218 -6.52 2.33 13.84
C TYR A 218 -6.79 1.70 12.48
N GLY A 219 -6.52 2.42 11.39
CA GLY A 219 -6.69 1.97 10.02
C GLY A 219 -5.56 1.10 9.49
N ALA A 220 -5.20 0.03 10.22
CA ALA A 220 -4.04 -0.79 9.91
C ALA A 220 -4.27 -2.28 10.25
N MET A 221 -3.37 -3.13 9.78
CA MET A 221 -3.27 -4.54 10.15
C MET A 221 -3.18 -4.70 11.67
N THR A 222 -4.02 -5.53 12.27
CA THR A 222 -4.08 -5.67 13.72
C THR A 222 -2.93 -6.47 14.30
N ASN A 223 -2.43 -7.46 13.58
CA ASN A 223 -1.36 -8.35 14.01
C ASN A 223 -0.12 -8.20 13.09
N SER A 224 0.63 -9.24 12.84
CA SER A 224 1.77 -9.24 11.94
C SER A 224 1.78 -10.46 11.04
N TYR A 225 2.55 -10.43 9.96
CA TYR A 225 2.80 -11.61 9.13
C TYR A 225 3.29 -12.79 9.96
N ASN A 226 4.19 -12.52 10.90
CA ASN A 226 4.79 -13.52 11.78
C ASN A 226 3.77 -14.14 12.72
N ASP A 227 2.82 -13.36 13.20
CA ASP A 227 1.79 -13.79 14.15
C ASP A 227 0.77 -14.76 13.51
N GLU A 228 0.69 -14.82 12.18
CA GLU A 228 -0.11 -15.84 11.48
C GLU A 228 0.30 -17.27 11.85
N GLN A 229 1.56 -17.49 12.25
CA GLN A 229 2.02 -18.78 12.74
C GLN A 229 1.27 -19.29 13.98
N ASN A 230 0.62 -18.38 14.71
CA ASN A 230 -0.15 -18.65 15.91
C ASN A 230 -1.65 -18.91 15.62
N SER A 231 -2.09 -18.70 14.36
CA SER A 231 -3.46 -18.94 13.92
C SER A 231 -3.78 -20.43 13.86
N LYS A 232 -5.05 -20.79 14.09
CA LYS A 232 -5.59 -22.15 13.88
C LYS A 232 -6.43 -22.25 12.61
N CYS A 233 -6.93 -21.11 12.13
CA CYS A 233 -7.61 -20.99 10.84
C CYS A 233 -7.24 -19.66 10.19
N ILE A 234 -6.88 -19.68 8.92
CA ILE A 234 -6.51 -18.52 8.13
C ILE A 234 -7.42 -18.46 6.91
N LEU A 235 -8.27 -17.45 6.82
CA LEU A 235 -9.11 -17.18 5.66
C LEU A 235 -8.46 -16.13 4.79
N PHE A 236 -7.97 -16.50 3.61
CA PHE A 236 -7.61 -15.55 2.55
C PHE A 236 -8.86 -15.18 1.77
N PHE A 237 -9.29 -13.94 1.85
CA PHE A 237 -10.46 -13.43 1.15
C PHE A 237 -10.12 -12.14 0.39
N GLY A 238 -10.07 -12.24 -0.94
CA GLY A 238 -9.62 -11.15 -1.80
C GLY A 238 -8.12 -10.82 -1.69
N SER A 239 -7.30 -11.84 -1.39
CA SER A 239 -5.84 -11.74 -1.30
C SER A 239 -5.15 -12.92 -1.97
N ASN A 240 -4.21 -12.62 -2.87
CA ASN A 240 -3.34 -13.60 -3.50
C ASN A 240 -1.89 -13.40 -3.02
N ALA A 241 -1.64 -13.76 -1.76
CA ALA A 241 -0.35 -13.52 -1.10
C ALA A 241 0.82 -14.21 -1.80
N ALA A 242 0.62 -15.42 -2.34
CA ALA A 242 1.67 -16.16 -3.04
C ALA A 242 2.21 -15.44 -4.31
N GLU A 243 1.47 -14.49 -4.85
CA GLU A 243 1.91 -13.63 -5.96
C GLU A 243 2.25 -12.21 -5.51
N ALA A 244 1.41 -11.60 -4.67
CA ALA A 244 1.58 -10.21 -4.26
C ALA A 244 2.62 -10.03 -3.14
N HIS A 245 2.68 -10.96 -2.19
CA HIS A 245 3.51 -10.93 -0.97
C HIS A 245 4.19 -12.27 -0.73
N PRO A 246 4.96 -12.83 -1.69
CA PRO A 246 5.33 -14.26 -1.67
C PRO A 246 6.05 -14.69 -0.40
N VAL A 247 6.88 -13.82 0.17
CA VAL A 247 7.67 -14.16 1.37
C VAL A 247 6.80 -14.25 2.64
N SER A 248 5.68 -13.52 2.71
CA SER A 248 4.75 -13.68 3.85
C SER A 248 4.16 -15.08 3.95
N MET A 249 4.07 -15.80 2.82
CA MET A 249 3.59 -17.18 2.81
C MET A 249 4.43 -18.15 3.64
N LEU A 250 5.69 -17.79 3.96
CA LEU A 250 6.50 -18.59 4.90
C LEU A 250 5.78 -18.74 6.24
N HIS A 251 5.22 -17.65 6.76
CA HIS A 251 4.56 -17.66 8.06
C HIS A 251 3.21 -18.38 8.00
N THR A 252 2.45 -18.20 6.92
CA THR A 252 1.22 -18.98 6.66
C THR A 252 1.50 -20.47 6.53
N LEU A 253 2.58 -20.88 5.83
CA LEU A 253 2.96 -22.29 5.67
C LEU A 253 3.43 -22.88 7.00
N HIS A 254 4.16 -22.16 7.83
CA HIS A 254 4.50 -22.59 9.17
C HIS A 254 3.26 -22.80 10.06
N ALA A 255 2.23 -21.93 9.93
CA ALA A 255 0.95 -22.14 10.60
C ALA A 255 0.30 -23.46 10.14
N LYS A 256 0.30 -23.72 8.83
CA LYS A 256 -0.25 -24.95 8.23
C LYS A 256 0.49 -26.20 8.69
N GLU A 257 1.82 -26.16 8.75
CA GLU A 257 2.66 -27.22 9.32
C GLU A 257 2.32 -27.51 10.79
N ASN A 258 1.91 -26.48 11.53
CA ASN A 258 1.43 -26.58 12.90
C ASN A 258 -0.08 -26.95 13.01
N GLY A 259 -0.71 -27.37 11.90
CA GLY A 259 -2.09 -27.87 11.87
C GLY A 259 -3.17 -26.82 11.65
N ALA A 260 -2.80 -25.57 11.35
CA ALA A 260 -3.77 -24.55 10.99
C ALA A 260 -4.49 -24.89 9.67
N LYS A 261 -5.79 -24.56 9.60
CA LYS A 261 -6.58 -24.65 8.37
C LYS A 261 -6.38 -23.39 7.53
N VAL A 262 -6.13 -23.56 6.24
CA VAL A 262 -6.00 -22.46 5.28
C VAL A 262 -7.12 -22.54 4.26
N ILE A 263 -7.95 -21.50 4.22
CA ILE A 263 -9.11 -21.38 3.33
C ILE A 263 -8.88 -20.22 2.39
N VAL A 264 -9.24 -20.37 1.13
CA VAL A 264 -9.24 -19.27 0.15
C VAL A 264 -10.61 -19.13 -0.48
N VAL A 265 -11.16 -17.91 -0.44
CA VAL A 265 -12.36 -17.51 -1.16
C VAL A 265 -11.98 -16.43 -2.16
N ASP A 266 -12.11 -16.71 -3.46
CA ASP A 266 -11.66 -15.83 -4.53
C ASP A 266 -12.40 -16.17 -5.86
N PRO A 267 -12.70 -15.23 -6.74
CA PRO A 267 -13.26 -15.53 -8.07
C PRO A 267 -12.32 -16.38 -8.94
N ARG A 268 -11.02 -16.32 -8.67
CA ARG A 268 -9.97 -17.01 -9.44
C ARG A 268 -9.24 -18.04 -8.58
N PHE A 269 -8.95 -19.22 -9.13
CA PHE A 269 -8.04 -20.17 -8.50
C PHE A 269 -6.60 -19.62 -8.55
N THR A 270 -6.18 -19.02 -7.44
CA THR A 270 -4.90 -18.31 -7.33
C THR A 270 -3.75 -19.23 -6.93
N ARG A 271 -2.49 -18.74 -6.99
CA ARG A 271 -1.35 -19.47 -6.43
C ARG A 271 -1.46 -19.66 -4.90
N THR A 272 -2.15 -18.74 -4.20
CA THR A 272 -2.48 -18.91 -2.78
C THR A 272 -3.49 -20.04 -2.58
N ALA A 273 -4.52 -20.12 -3.42
CA ALA A 273 -5.50 -21.19 -3.42
C ALA A 273 -4.85 -22.57 -3.63
N ALA A 274 -3.82 -22.66 -4.45
CA ALA A 274 -3.05 -23.88 -4.66
C ALA A 274 -2.29 -24.39 -3.41
N LYS A 275 -2.20 -23.60 -2.35
CA LYS A 275 -1.58 -23.93 -1.07
C LYS A 275 -2.60 -24.09 0.06
N ALA A 276 -3.86 -23.75 -0.18
CA ALA A 276 -4.95 -23.86 0.77
C ALA A 276 -5.39 -25.32 0.98
N ASP A 277 -6.08 -25.56 2.08
CA ASP A 277 -6.78 -26.83 2.33
C ASP A 277 -8.13 -26.83 1.63
N THR A 278 -8.75 -25.64 1.53
CA THR A 278 -10.07 -25.45 0.92
C THR A 278 -10.07 -24.21 0.03
N PHE A 279 -10.71 -24.29 -1.13
CA PHE A 279 -10.94 -23.20 -2.06
C PHE A 279 -12.39 -23.16 -2.49
N TYR A 280 -13.01 -21.99 -2.36
CA TYR A 280 -14.35 -21.72 -2.87
C TYR A 280 -14.36 -20.51 -3.81
N ARG A 281 -15.17 -20.59 -4.87
CA ARG A 281 -15.36 -19.48 -5.81
C ARG A 281 -16.53 -18.63 -5.42
N ILE A 282 -16.35 -17.31 -5.50
CA ILE A 282 -17.37 -16.31 -5.27
C ILE A 282 -17.57 -15.47 -6.53
N ARG A 283 -18.78 -15.01 -6.80
CA ARG A 283 -19.01 -13.96 -7.79
C ARG A 283 -18.40 -12.64 -7.32
N SER A 284 -17.56 -12.02 -8.15
CA SER A 284 -16.90 -10.76 -7.79
C SER A 284 -17.90 -9.65 -7.43
N GLY A 285 -17.62 -8.89 -6.36
CA GLY A 285 -18.46 -7.81 -5.88
C GLY A 285 -19.62 -8.23 -4.97
N THR A 286 -19.65 -9.48 -4.50
CA THR A 286 -20.72 -9.99 -3.62
C THR A 286 -20.26 -10.32 -2.21
N ASP A 287 -19.14 -9.77 -1.83
CA ASP A 287 -18.42 -10.04 -0.59
C ASP A 287 -19.27 -9.81 0.67
N VAL A 288 -20.03 -8.72 0.73
CA VAL A 288 -20.92 -8.41 1.88
C VAL A 288 -21.97 -9.50 2.05
N ALA A 289 -22.59 -9.96 0.95
CA ALA A 289 -23.60 -11.02 0.99
C ALA A 289 -23.01 -12.34 1.55
N PHE A 290 -21.80 -12.70 1.12
CA PHE A 290 -21.07 -13.86 1.65
C PHE A 290 -20.81 -13.75 3.15
N ILE A 291 -20.28 -12.61 3.61
CA ILE A 291 -19.98 -12.41 5.03
C ILE A 291 -21.27 -12.40 5.87
N MET A 292 -22.35 -11.79 5.37
CA MET A 292 -23.65 -11.82 6.06
C MET A 292 -24.21 -13.25 6.12
N GLY A 293 -23.98 -14.06 5.09
CA GLY A 293 -24.29 -15.48 5.10
C GLY A 293 -23.50 -16.25 6.15
N MET A 294 -22.21 -15.96 6.29
CA MET A 294 -21.38 -16.54 7.37
C MET A 294 -21.91 -16.14 8.76
N LEU A 295 -22.20 -14.84 8.94
CA LEU A 295 -22.77 -14.32 10.20
C LEU A 295 -24.15 -14.93 10.51
N HIS A 296 -24.97 -15.18 9.48
CA HIS A 296 -26.24 -15.91 9.63
C HIS A 296 -26.00 -17.29 10.28
N HIS A 297 -25.07 -18.07 9.73
CA HIS A 297 -24.73 -19.39 10.30
C HIS A 297 -24.12 -19.27 11.70
N ILE A 298 -23.22 -18.31 11.94
CA ILE A 298 -22.60 -18.09 13.25
C ILE A 298 -23.65 -17.79 14.31
N PHE A 299 -24.56 -16.86 14.08
CA PHE A 299 -25.58 -16.49 15.04
C PHE A 299 -26.67 -17.58 15.21
N LYS A 300 -27.09 -18.25 14.13
CA LYS A 300 -28.06 -19.32 14.16
C LYS A 300 -27.57 -20.53 14.99
N ASN A 301 -26.29 -20.82 14.93
CA ASN A 301 -25.70 -21.96 15.64
C ASN A 301 -25.06 -21.56 16.98
N GLY A 302 -25.10 -20.30 17.40
CA GLY A 302 -24.55 -19.82 18.67
C GLY A 302 -23.00 -19.90 18.72
N TRP A 303 -22.33 -19.72 17.58
CA TRP A 303 -20.87 -19.81 17.49
C TRP A 303 -20.18 -18.47 17.78
N GLU A 304 -20.97 -17.41 17.98
CA GLU A 304 -20.42 -16.09 18.35
C GLU A 304 -19.84 -16.07 19.78
N ASP A 305 -18.87 -15.20 20.02
CA ASP A 305 -18.32 -14.94 21.35
C ASP A 305 -19.18 -13.88 22.08
N LYS A 306 -20.18 -14.34 22.83
CA LYS A 306 -21.19 -13.49 23.47
C LYS A 306 -20.57 -12.56 24.52
N ASP A 307 -19.60 -13.07 25.29
CA ASP A 307 -18.96 -12.29 26.35
C ASP A 307 -18.07 -11.20 25.76
N TYR A 308 -17.31 -11.51 24.72
CA TYR A 308 -16.52 -10.52 23.99
C TYR A 308 -17.42 -9.45 23.37
N ILE A 309 -18.52 -9.84 22.70
CA ILE A 309 -19.47 -8.92 22.11
C ILE A 309 -20.06 -7.98 23.17
N LYS A 310 -20.53 -8.52 24.28
CA LYS A 310 -21.11 -7.75 25.38
C LYS A 310 -20.11 -6.73 25.93
N ALA A 311 -18.89 -7.15 26.18
CA ALA A 311 -17.86 -6.32 26.79
C ALA A 311 -17.30 -5.26 25.84
N ARG A 312 -17.12 -5.60 24.55
CA ARG A 312 -16.24 -4.84 23.66
C ARG A 312 -16.86 -4.35 22.35
N VAL A 313 -18.12 -4.69 22.05
CA VAL A 313 -18.72 -4.35 20.73
C VAL A 313 -20.03 -3.61 20.91
N TYR A 314 -20.18 -2.51 20.19
CA TYR A 314 -21.42 -1.75 20.09
C TYR A 314 -22.17 -2.08 18.79
N GLY A 315 -23.50 -2.29 18.89
CA GLY A 315 -24.40 -2.40 17.75
C GLY A 315 -24.43 -3.77 17.07
N MET A 316 -23.93 -4.84 17.69
CA MET A 316 -23.95 -6.19 17.12
C MET A 316 -25.37 -6.74 16.95
N ASP A 317 -26.34 -6.27 17.74
CA ASP A 317 -27.78 -6.58 17.58
C ASP A 317 -28.30 -6.17 16.20
N LYS A 318 -27.94 -4.99 15.72
CA LYS A 318 -28.32 -4.52 14.38
C LYS A 318 -27.69 -5.35 13.26
N VAL A 319 -26.49 -5.85 13.48
CA VAL A 319 -25.85 -6.78 12.55
C VAL A 319 -26.57 -8.14 12.56
N LYS A 320 -26.99 -8.63 13.72
CA LYS A 320 -27.79 -9.86 13.81
C LYS A 320 -29.12 -9.73 13.05
N GLU A 321 -29.80 -8.60 13.20
CA GLU A 321 -31.03 -8.28 12.44
C GLU A 321 -30.80 -8.31 10.92
N GLU A 322 -29.69 -7.74 10.46
CA GLU A 322 -29.35 -7.76 9.03
C GLU A 322 -28.94 -9.16 8.54
N ALA A 323 -28.10 -9.87 9.27
CA ALA A 323 -27.64 -11.21 8.94
C ALA A 323 -28.81 -12.23 8.88
N ALA A 324 -29.83 -12.05 9.72
CA ALA A 324 -31.04 -12.90 9.71
C ALA A 324 -31.79 -12.83 8.37
N LYS A 325 -31.66 -11.75 7.60
CA LYS A 325 -32.29 -11.59 6.28
C LYS A 325 -31.57 -12.35 5.16
N TRP A 326 -30.33 -12.78 5.44
CA TRP A 326 -29.47 -13.47 4.47
C TRP A 326 -29.60 -14.97 4.61
N THR A 327 -30.74 -15.51 4.13
CA THR A 327 -30.95 -16.95 4.09
C THR A 327 -29.98 -17.64 3.12
N PRO A 328 -29.70 -18.95 3.28
CA PRO A 328 -28.80 -19.67 2.38
C PRO A 328 -29.13 -19.51 0.90
N GLU A 329 -30.41 -19.59 0.54
CA GLU A 329 -30.89 -19.44 -0.84
C GLU A 329 -30.59 -18.05 -1.41
N LYS A 330 -30.76 -17.01 -0.59
CA LYS A 330 -30.48 -15.64 -0.97
C LYS A 330 -28.97 -15.40 -1.15
N VAL A 331 -28.15 -16.00 -0.28
CA VAL A 331 -26.70 -15.96 -0.41
C VAL A 331 -26.26 -16.66 -1.69
N GLU A 332 -26.79 -17.86 -1.99
CA GLU A 332 -26.49 -18.59 -3.22
C GLU A 332 -26.94 -17.81 -4.47
N GLU A 333 -28.13 -17.20 -4.47
CA GLU A 333 -28.63 -16.35 -5.57
C GLU A 333 -27.66 -15.23 -5.91
N VAL A 334 -27.12 -14.56 -4.87
CA VAL A 334 -26.28 -13.38 -5.02
C VAL A 334 -24.81 -13.75 -5.29
N THR A 335 -24.27 -14.70 -4.55
CA THR A 335 -22.83 -15.01 -4.56
C THR A 335 -22.44 -16.15 -5.50
N GLY A 336 -23.37 -17.00 -5.83
CA GLY A 336 -23.13 -18.29 -6.51
C GLY A 336 -22.54 -19.37 -5.61
N MET A 337 -22.37 -19.10 -4.31
CA MET A 337 -21.83 -20.07 -3.34
C MET A 337 -22.97 -20.85 -2.68
N LYS A 338 -22.78 -22.16 -2.55
CA LYS A 338 -23.78 -23.05 -1.91
C LYS A 338 -23.77 -22.90 -0.40
N GLU A 339 -24.91 -23.20 0.24
CA GLU A 339 -25.00 -23.20 1.70
C GLU A 339 -23.86 -23.95 2.39
N ALA A 340 -23.58 -25.15 1.92
CA ALA A 340 -22.53 -25.98 2.50
C ALA A 340 -21.16 -25.33 2.46
N GLU A 341 -20.85 -24.57 1.41
CA GLU A 341 -19.58 -23.86 1.24
C GLU A 341 -19.48 -22.67 2.21
N VAL A 342 -20.54 -21.86 2.29
CA VAL A 342 -20.60 -20.70 3.19
C VAL A 342 -20.56 -21.14 4.66
N ARG A 343 -21.32 -22.18 4.99
CA ARG A 343 -21.35 -22.78 6.32
C ARG A 343 -19.99 -23.36 6.70
N ASP A 344 -19.32 -24.07 5.80
CA ASP A 344 -17.98 -24.64 6.08
C ASP A 344 -16.98 -23.57 6.46
N VAL A 345 -16.90 -22.46 5.72
CA VAL A 345 -15.99 -21.37 6.05
C VAL A 345 -16.34 -20.76 7.42
N ALA A 346 -17.62 -20.52 7.70
CA ALA A 346 -18.09 -19.98 8.97
C ALA A 346 -17.74 -20.90 10.14
N GLU A 347 -17.99 -22.20 9.99
CA GLU A 347 -17.75 -23.22 11.01
C GLU A 347 -16.24 -23.40 11.28
N GLN A 348 -15.42 -23.47 10.21
CA GLN A 348 -13.97 -23.58 10.34
C GLN A 348 -13.39 -22.41 11.11
N MET A 349 -13.78 -21.17 10.80
CA MET A 349 -13.30 -19.98 11.52
C MET A 349 -13.79 -19.95 12.97
N ALA A 350 -15.02 -20.34 13.23
CA ALA A 350 -15.60 -20.30 14.57
C ALA A 350 -15.03 -21.38 15.50
N LYS A 351 -14.76 -22.58 14.97
CA LYS A 351 -14.29 -23.73 15.77
C LYS A 351 -12.78 -23.83 15.89
N ASN A 352 -12.01 -23.28 14.94
CA ASN A 352 -10.55 -23.29 14.98
C ASN A 352 -10.00 -21.92 15.37
N LYS A 353 -10.27 -21.51 16.60
CA LYS A 353 -9.79 -20.22 17.16
C LYS A 353 -8.41 -20.35 17.82
N PRO A 354 -7.54 -19.31 17.78
CA PRO A 354 -7.77 -18.05 17.10
C PRO A 354 -7.77 -18.19 15.60
N SER A 355 -8.68 -17.45 14.92
CA SER A 355 -8.76 -17.44 13.48
C SER A 355 -8.53 -16.01 12.94
N THR A 356 -7.85 -15.91 11.81
CA THR A 356 -7.57 -14.63 11.16
C THR A 356 -8.15 -14.56 9.76
N ILE A 357 -8.47 -13.34 9.34
CA ILE A 357 -8.83 -13.04 7.96
C ILE A 357 -7.72 -12.21 7.31
N VAL A 358 -7.28 -12.62 6.14
CA VAL A 358 -6.27 -11.93 5.34
C VAL A 358 -6.91 -11.38 4.08
N TRP A 359 -6.82 -10.06 3.89
CA TRP A 359 -7.28 -9.45 2.65
C TRP A 359 -6.28 -8.47 2.02
N ALA A 360 -6.54 -8.14 0.77
CA ALA A 360 -5.83 -7.13 0.00
C ALA A 360 -6.81 -6.40 -0.94
N MET A 361 -6.41 -6.18 -2.20
CA MET A 361 -7.17 -5.37 -3.15
C MET A 361 -8.52 -6.00 -3.54
N GLY A 362 -8.69 -7.31 -3.44
CA GLY A 362 -9.92 -7.98 -3.79
C GLY A 362 -11.13 -7.53 -2.97
N GLN A 363 -10.95 -7.14 -1.71
CA GLN A 363 -12.01 -6.54 -0.91
C GLN A 363 -12.08 -5.02 -1.04
N THR A 364 -10.96 -4.35 -1.30
CA THR A 364 -10.88 -2.90 -1.13
C THR A 364 -11.21 -2.10 -2.38
N GLN A 365 -10.90 -2.61 -3.57
CA GLN A 365 -11.05 -1.89 -4.82
C GLN A 365 -12.44 -2.11 -5.44
N HIS A 366 -13.49 -1.81 -4.66
CA HIS A 366 -14.89 -1.89 -5.06
C HIS A 366 -15.64 -0.59 -4.75
N THR A 367 -16.70 -0.33 -5.51
CA THR A 367 -17.64 0.78 -5.25
C THR A 367 -18.26 0.70 -3.85
N ASN A 368 -18.39 -0.49 -3.29
CA ASN A 368 -18.85 -0.76 -1.93
C ASN A 368 -17.76 -1.28 -1.00
N GLY A 369 -16.47 -0.95 -1.29
CA GLY A 369 -15.30 -1.48 -0.59
C GLY A 369 -15.28 -1.18 0.92
N ASN A 370 -15.79 -0.01 1.35
CA ASN A 370 -15.88 0.30 2.77
C ASN A 370 -16.81 -0.66 3.53
N ALA A 371 -17.95 -1.03 2.93
CA ALA A 371 -18.90 -1.98 3.52
C ALA A 371 -18.31 -3.39 3.59
N ILE A 372 -17.60 -3.83 2.56
CA ILE A 372 -16.90 -5.13 2.53
C ILE A 372 -15.89 -5.23 3.66
N VAL A 373 -15.03 -4.23 3.81
CA VAL A 373 -14.02 -4.18 4.87
C VAL A 373 -14.66 -4.19 6.26
N ARG A 374 -15.70 -3.37 6.48
CA ARG A 374 -16.43 -3.34 7.76
C ARG A 374 -17.09 -4.66 8.08
N ALA A 375 -17.69 -5.32 7.09
CA ALA A 375 -18.28 -6.65 7.28
C ALA A 375 -17.22 -7.68 7.72
N SER A 376 -16.02 -7.66 7.12
CA SER A 376 -14.89 -8.49 7.51
C SER A 376 -14.43 -8.21 8.96
N CYS A 377 -14.38 -6.94 9.36
CA CYS A 377 -14.09 -6.56 10.73
C CYS A 377 -15.17 -7.06 11.71
N ILE A 378 -16.44 -6.92 11.37
CA ILE A 378 -17.58 -7.37 12.17
C ILE A 378 -17.56 -8.89 12.35
N LEU A 379 -17.19 -9.65 11.33
CA LEU A 379 -17.00 -11.10 11.43
C LEU A 379 -15.99 -11.44 12.53
N GLN A 380 -14.85 -10.78 12.55
CA GLN A 380 -13.82 -11.00 13.56
C GLN A 380 -14.22 -10.53 14.96
N LEU A 381 -15.02 -9.46 15.05
CA LEU A 381 -15.62 -9.03 16.31
C LEU A 381 -16.66 -10.05 16.84
N ALA A 382 -17.48 -10.60 15.97
CA ALA A 382 -18.46 -11.64 16.33
C ALA A 382 -17.79 -12.90 16.88
N LEU A 383 -16.62 -13.23 16.36
CA LEU A 383 -15.83 -14.39 16.79
C LEU A 383 -14.87 -14.12 17.97
N GLY A 384 -14.73 -12.87 18.42
CA GLY A 384 -13.84 -12.48 19.53
C GLY A 384 -12.35 -12.62 19.18
N ASN A 385 -11.97 -12.48 17.91
CA ASN A 385 -10.60 -12.70 17.45
C ASN A 385 -9.72 -11.43 17.45
N VAL A 386 -10.25 -10.25 17.73
CA VAL A 386 -9.48 -9.00 17.70
C VAL A 386 -8.83 -8.69 19.05
N GLY A 387 -7.55 -8.42 19.07
CA GLY A 387 -6.74 -8.26 20.28
C GLY A 387 -6.11 -9.56 20.78
N VAL A 388 -6.11 -10.59 19.93
CA VAL A 388 -5.61 -11.93 20.26
C VAL A 388 -4.50 -12.31 19.28
N SER A 389 -3.41 -12.89 19.77
CA SER A 389 -2.36 -13.46 18.93
C SER A 389 -2.92 -14.59 18.06
N GLY A 390 -2.56 -14.60 16.78
CA GLY A 390 -3.09 -15.53 15.78
C GLY A 390 -4.51 -15.20 15.28
N GLY A 391 -5.11 -14.12 15.79
CA GLY A 391 -6.42 -13.64 15.38
C GLY A 391 -6.35 -12.39 14.51
N GLY A 392 -7.35 -11.53 14.67
CA GLY A 392 -7.41 -10.21 14.06
C GLY A 392 -7.66 -10.21 12.56
N THR A 393 -7.27 -9.08 11.97
CA THR A 393 -7.36 -8.82 10.54
C THR A 393 -5.97 -8.51 10.00
N ASN A 394 -5.48 -9.33 9.09
CA ASN A 394 -4.18 -9.18 8.47
C ASN A 394 -4.33 -8.56 7.08
N ILE A 395 -3.96 -7.29 6.98
CA ILE A 395 -4.17 -6.44 5.80
C ILE A 395 -2.88 -6.36 5.00
N TYR A 396 -2.85 -7.02 3.84
CA TYR A 396 -1.66 -7.07 2.99
C TYR A 396 -1.66 -5.91 2.01
N ARG A 397 -0.98 -4.83 2.39
CA ARG A 397 -0.83 -3.64 1.55
C ARG A 397 0.13 -3.88 0.39
N GLY A 398 0.01 -3.08 -0.66
CA GLY A 398 0.75 -3.31 -1.90
C GLY A 398 2.22 -2.94 -1.84
N HIS A 399 2.51 -1.64 -1.90
CA HIS A 399 3.86 -1.10 -1.96
C HIS A 399 4.59 -1.21 -0.61
N ASP A 400 5.90 -1.16 -0.67
CA ASP A 400 6.81 -1.29 0.47
C ASP A 400 6.53 -0.31 1.60
N ASN A 401 6.26 0.96 1.28
CA ASN A 401 5.96 2.01 2.26
C ASN A 401 4.54 2.59 2.15
N VAL A 402 3.57 1.87 1.58
CA VAL A 402 2.20 2.41 1.49
C VAL A 402 1.55 2.63 2.86
N GLN A 403 1.93 1.84 3.87
CA GLN A 403 1.49 2.08 5.24
C GLN A 403 2.04 3.40 5.76
N GLY A 404 3.36 3.60 5.71
CA GLY A 404 4.00 4.79 6.24
C GLY A 404 3.66 6.06 5.46
N ALA A 405 3.63 5.98 4.13
CA ALA A 405 3.19 7.11 3.31
C ALA A 405 1.73 7.51 3.59
N THR A 406 0.87 6.57 4.00
CA THR A 406 -0.49 6.90 4.47
C THR A 406 -0.47 7.48 5.89
N ASP A 407 0.38 6.95 6.77
CA ASP A 407 0.47 7.37 8.17
C ASP A 407 0.91 8.82 8.30
N VAL A 408 1.86 9.27 7.49
CA VAL A 408 2.48 10.60 7.66
C VAL A 408 2.49 11.47 6.40
N GLY A 409 2.00 10.97 5.28
CA GLY A 409 2.21 11.57 3.96
C GLY A 409 1.03 12.34 3.39
N PRO A 410 1.01 12.46 2.07
CA PRO A 410 0.13 13.37 1.34
C PRO A 410 -1.30 12.86 1.22
N ASN A 411 -2.04 12.92 2.30
CA ASN A 411 -3.48 12.66 2.27
C ASN A 411 -4.24 13.97 2.04
N PRO A 412 -5.30 13.98 1.21
CA PRO A 412 -6.08 15.20 0.95
C PRO A 412 -6.96 15.60 2.12
N ASP A 413 -7.23 14.70 3.05
CA ASP A 413 -8.22 14.81 4.13
C ASP A 413 -7.63 14.80 5.54
N SER A 414 -6.30 14.72 5.64
CA SER A 414 -5.62 14.68 6.93
C SER A 414 -4.21 15.27 6.90
N LEU A 415 -3.77 15.73 8.05
CA LEU A 415 -2.37 16.01 8.36
C LEU A 415 -1.65 14.72 8.80
N PRO A 416 -0.30 14.71 8.91
CA PRO A 416 0.42 13.53 9.34
C PRO A 416 -0.17 12.89 10.60
N GLY A 417 -0.20 11.55 10.67
CA GLY A 417 -0.79 10.83 11.80
C GLY A 417 -2.32 10.78 11.79
N TYR A 418 -2.95 11.02 10.66
CA TYR A 418 -4.41 11.07 10.53
C TYR A 418 -5.08 12.17 11.37
N TYR A 419 -4.35 13.23 11.70
CA TYR A 419 -4.96 14.44 12.26
C TYR A 419 -5.93 15.05 11.25
N GLY A 420 -7.12 15.45 11.71
CA GLY A 420 -8.07 16.13 10.83
C GLY A 420 -7.57 17.50 10.38
N LEU A 421 -8.32 18.13 9.49
CA LEU A 421 -7.99 19.47 8.96
C LEU A 421 -8.56 20.61 9.81
N ALA A 422 -8.98 20.35 11.05
CA ALA A 422 -9.46 21.37 11.98
C ALA A 422 -8.29 22.27 12.45
N GLU A 423 -8.63 23.48 12.84
CA GLU A 423 -7.65 24.52 13.23
C GLU A 423 -6.67 24.05 14.32
N GLY A 424 -7.15 23.30 15.31
CA GLY A 424 -6.29 22.75 16.37
C GLY A 424 -5.19 21.82 15.84
N SER A 425 -5.49 21.00 14.84
CA SER A 425 -4.50 20.15 14.18
C SER A 425 -3.46 20.95 13.40
N TRP A 426 -3.89 21.99 12.71
CA TRP A 426 -2.99 22.89 12.00
C TRP A 426 -2.07 23.67 12.96
N LYS A 427 -2.60 24.16 14.07
CA LYS A 427 -1.81 24.82 15.13
C LYS A 427 -0.81 23.87 15.75
N HIS A 428 -1.21 22.62 16.01
CA HIS A 428 -0.29 21.58 16.47
C HIS A 428 0.87 21.38 15.50
N PHE A 429 0.60 21.18 14.21
CA PHE A 429 1.67 21.01 13.23
C PHE A 429 2.45 22.28 12.93
N ALA A 430 1.86 23.47 13.03
CA ALA A 430 2.61 24.72 12.96
C ALA A 430 3.72 24.77 14.04
N ASN A 431 3.38 24.38 15.28
CA ASN A 431 4.34 24.27 16.37
C ASN A 431 5.42 23.22 16.08
N VAL A 432 5.03 22.02 15.66
CA VAL A 432 5.95 20.93 15.32
C VAL A 432 6.91 21.34 14.20
N TRP A 433 6.40 22.00 13.16
CA TRP A 433 7.18 22.51 12.02
C TRP A 433 8.03 23.75 12.36
N GLY A 434 7.78 24.39 13.50
CA GLY A 434 8.48 25.61 13.92
C GLY A 434 8.16 26.81 13.06
N VAL A 435 6.91 26.92 12.61
CA VAL A 435 6.41 28.04 11.80
C VAL A 435 5.18 28.66 12.46
N ASP A 436 4.93 29.94 12.16
CA ASP A 436 3.74 30.62 12.64
C ASP A 436 2.48 30.08 11.94
N PHE A 437 1.44 29.77 12.71
CA PHE A 437 0.15 29.32 12.19
C PHE A 437 -0.49 30.34 11.23
N GLU A 438 -0.43 31.64 11.55
CA GLU A 438 -0.97 32.68 10.69
C GLU A 438 -0.19 32.80 9.36
N TRP A 439 1.12 32.45 9.38
CA TRP A 439 1.89 32.37 8.14
C TRP A 439 1.37 31.20 7.26
N ILE A 440 1.10 30.01 7.84
CA ILE A 440 0.52 28.88 7.07
C ILE A 440 -0.84 29.29 6.51
N LYS A 441 -1.71 29.90 7.32
CA LYS A 441 -3.05 30.32 6.93
C LYS A 441 -3.03 31.28 5.74
N LYS A 442 -2.06 32.17 5.67
CA LYS A 442 -1.86 33.09 4.54
C LYS A 442 -1.50 32.37 3.23
N GLN A 443 -0.99 31.16 3.27
CA GLN A 443 -0.71 30.40 2.07
C GLN A 443 -2.00 29.90 1.39
N PHE A 444 -3.12 29.84 2.12
CA PHE A 444 -4.45 29.49 1.61
C PHE A 444 -5.25 30.79 1.36
N PRO A 445 -5.25 31.33 0.11
CA PRO A 445 -5.96 32.59 -0.19
C PRO A 445 -7.45 32.50 0.14
N ASN A 446 -8.08 31.35 -0.03
CA ASN A 446 -9.41 31.05 0.47
C ASN A 446 -9.29 30.25 1.78
N PRO A 447 -9.42 30.88 2.96
CA PRO A 447 -9.22 30.23 4.26
C PRO A 447 -10.14 29.02 4.51
N GLY A 448 -11.31 28.99 3.88
CA GLY A 448 -12.24 27.87 3.98
C GLY A 448 -11.68 26.57 3.38
N MET A 449 -10.76 26.68 2.43
CA MET A 449 -10.12 25.52 1.79
C MET A 449 -9.09 24.83 2.70
N MET A 450 -8.57 25.52 3.69
CA MET A 450 -7.63 24.95 4.66
C MET A 450 -8.25 23.80 5.49
N SER A 451 -9.53 23.89 5.82
CA SER A 451 -10.30 22.90 6.57
C SER A 451 -11.07 21.89 5.70
N LYS A 452 -11.08 22.09 4.37
CA LYS A 452 -11.75 21.18 3.44
C LYS A 452 -10.79 20.12 2.90
N PRO A 453 -11.22 18.85 2.80
CA PRO A 453 -10.48 17.84 2.07
C PRO A 453 -10.19 18.25 0.63
N GLY A 454 -9.00 17.93 0.15
CA GLY A 454 -8.61 18.12 -1.24
C GLY A 454 -9.29 17.14 -2.19
N ILE A 455 -8.99 17.27 -3.48
CA ILE A 455 -9.38 16.31 -4.52
C ILE A 455 -8.57 15.02 -4.31
N THR A 456 -9.17 13.86 -4.58
CA THR A 456 -8.48 12.58 -4.51
C THR A 456 -7.78 12.24 -5.83
N VAL A 457 -6.72 11.42 -5.77
CA VAL A 457 -5.97 10.99 -6.97
C VAL A 457 -6.86 10.25 -7.98
N SER A 458 -7.91 9.60 -7.55
CA SER A 458 -8.86 8.93 -8.43
C SER A 458 -9.79 9.90 -9.18
N ARG A 459 -9.88 11.18 -8.75
CA ARG A 459 -10.88 12.12 -9.25
C ARG A 459 -10.31 13.41 -9.85
N TRP A 460 -8.99 13.56 -9.97
CA TRP A 460 -8.40 14.75 -10.59
C TRP A 460 -8.85 14.94 -12.07
N ILE A 461 -9.13 13.83 -12.76
CA ILE A 461 -9.66 13.85 -14.13
C ILE A 461 -10.95 14.68 -14.20
N ASP A 462 -11.87 14.44 -13.26
CA ASP A 462 -13.14 15.15 -13.20
C ASP A 462 -12.92 16.62 -12.84
N ALA A 463 -12.00 16.92 -11.95
CA ALA A 463 -11.64 18.28 -11.60
C ALA A 463 -11.01 19.09 -12.76
N VAL A 464 -10.55 18.41 -13.82
CA VAL A 464 -10.13 19.05 -15.08
C VAL A 464 -11.28 19.14 -16.08
N LEU A 465 -12.08 18.06 -16.20
CA LEU A 465 -13.04 17.92 -17.31
C LEU A 465 -14.43 18.49 -17.02
N GLU A 466 -14.86 18.47 -15.76
CA GLU A 466 -16.18 18.97 -15.36
C GLU A 466 -16.29 20.48 -15.56
N LYS A 467 -17.52 20.98 -15.63
CA LYS A 467 -17.76 22.41 -15.63
C LYS A 467 -17.38 23.02 -14.28
N ASN A 468 -16.80 24.22 -14.30
CA ASN A 468 -16.28 24.85 -13.09
C ASN A 468 -17.34 25.02 -11.99
N GLU A 469 -18.58 25.32 -12.34
CA GLU A 469 -19.69 25.45 -11.39
C GLU A 469 -20.07 24.16 -10.65
N LEU A 470 -19.61 23.01 -11.12
CA LEU A 470 -19.81 21.70 -10.48
C LEU A 470 -18.68 21.30 -9.54
N ILE A 471 -17.62 22.10 -9.49
CA ILE A 471 -16.43 21.82 -8.68
C ILE A 471 -16.44 22.75 -7.47
N ASP A 472 -16.28 22.20 -6.27
CA ASP A 472 -16.27 22.97 -5.02
C ASP A 472 -14.87 23.58 -4.75
N GLN A 473 -14.40 24.38 -5.71
CA GLN A 473 -13.20 25.24 -5.63
C GLN A 473 -13.27 26.32 -6.72
N ASP A 474 -12.42 27.35 -6.59
CA ASP A 474 -12.52 28.56 -7.43
C ASP A 474 -12.22 28.31 -8.92
N SER A 475 -11.40 27.30 -9.24
CA SER A 475 -10.94 27.04 -10.60
C SER A 475 -10.78 25.53 -10.85
N ASN A 476 -10.97 25.10 -12.09
CA ASN A 476 -10.54 23.76 -12.52
C ASN A 476 -9.03 23.57 -12.32
N LEU A 477 -8.60 22.32 -12.24
CA LEU A 477 -7.18 21.99 -12.23
C LEU A 477 -6.52 22.39 -13.56
N LYS A 478 -5.40 23.09 -13.47
CA LYS A 478 -4.58 23.55 -14.59
C LYS A 478 -3.20 22.90 -14.62
N ALA A 479 -2.72 22.45 -13.47
CA ALA A 479 -1.44 21.75 -13.36
C ALA A 479 -1.57 20.46 -12.56
N VAL A 480 -0.86 19.41 -13.01
CA VAL A 480 -0.71 18.16 -12.28
C VAL A 480 0.78 17.83 -12.17
N VAL A 481 1.22 17.53 -10.95
CA VAL A 481 2.57 17.05 -10.66
C VAL A 481 2.49 15.58 -10.25
N TYR A 482 2.94 14.69 -11.13
CA TYR A 482 3.12 13.27 -10.85
C TYR A 482 4.50 13.08 -10.19
N TRP A 483 4.51 12.66 -8.94
CA TRP A 483 5.74 12.47 -8.20
C TRP A 483 5.84 11.03 -7.69
N GLY A 484 6.57 10.20 -8.42
CA GLY A 484 6.68 8.76 -8.15
C GLY A 484 5.35 8.01 -8.28
N HIS A 485 4.54 8.35 -9.29
CA HIS A 485 3.23 7.78 -9.53
C HIS A 485 2.95 7.68 -11.03
N ALA A 486 2.45 6.56 -11.50
CA ALA A 486 2.10 6.37 -12.89
C ALA A 486 0.58 6.32 -13.14
N PRO A 487 0.08 6.97 -14.20
CA PRO A 487 -1.34 7.08 -14.48
C PRO A 487 -2.00 5.74 -14.83
N ASN A 488 -1.25 4.76 -15.32
CA ASN A 488 -1.78 3.44 -15.63
C ASN A 488 -2.29 2.65 -14.40
N SER A 489 -1.99 3.11 -13.19
CA SER A 489 -2.57 2.56 -11.94
C SER A 489 -3.96 3.14 -11.63
N GLN A 490 -4.38 4.18 -12.34
CA GLN A 490 -5.70 4.81 -12.21
C GLN A 490 -6.65 4.32 -13.30
N ASN A 491 -7.94 4.26 -13.00
CA ASN A 491 -8.98 3.89 -13.97
C ASN A 491 -9.22 5.00 -15.01
N ARG A 492 -10.05 4.72 -16.02
CA ARG A 492 -10.52 5.70 -17.01
C ARG A 492 -9.40 6.32 -17.86
N GLY A 493 -8.49 5.48 -18.38
CA GLY A 493 -7.33 5.95 -19.13
C GLY A 493 -7.65 6.89 -20.31
N LYS A 494 -8.76 6.67 -21.03
CA LYS A 494 -9.17 7.57 -22.14
C LYS A 494 -9.53 8.97 -21.68
N GLU A 495 -10.36 9.08 -20.67
CA GLU A 495 -10.72 10.37 -20.08
C GLU A 495 -9.51 11.06 -19.45
N MET A 496 -8.56 10.29 -18.96
CA MET A 496 -7.30 10.82 -18.43
C MET A 496 -6.47 11.50 -19.53
N VAL A 497 -6.39 10.91 -20.71
CA VAL A 497 -5.72 11.54 -21.87
C VAL A 497 -6.41 12.82 -22.26
N GLU A 498 -7.76 12.85 -22.25
CA GLU A 498 -8.52 14.09 -22.52
C GLU A 498 -8.27 15.16 -21.46
N ALA A 499 -8.16 14.76 -20.18
CA ALA A 499 -7.80 15.69 -19.11
C ALA A 499 -6.38 16.25 -19.31
N MET A 500 -5.40 15.40 -19.66
CA MET A 500 -4.03 15.84 -19.93
C MET A 500 -3.94 16.85 -21.08
N LYS A 501 -4.83 16.80 -22.08
CA LYS A 501 -4.89 17.79 -23.16
C LYS A 501 -5.25 19.17 -22.66
N LYS A 502 -6.09 19.28 -21.63
CA LYS A 502 -6.59 20.55 -21.08
C LYS A 502 -5.66 21.19 -20.05
N LEU A 503 -4.69 20.47 -19.50
CA LEU A 503 -3.76 21.02 -18.51
C LEU A 503 -2.83 22.07 -19.17
N GLU A 504 -2.50 23.11 -18.42
CA GLU A 504 -1.46 24.08 -18.80
C GLU A 504 -0.06 23.50 -18.54
N LEU A 505 0.09 22.71 -17.47
CA LEU A 505 1.37 22.15 -17.03
C LEU A 505 1.20 20.71 -16.53
N LEU A 506 2.12 19.83 -16.94
CA LEU A 506 2.29 18.52 -16.38
C LEU A 506 3.76 18.27 -16.04
N VAL A 507 4.03 17.91 -14.79
CA VAL A 507 5.39 17.61 -14.30
C VAL A 507 5.44 16.17 -13.83
N VAL A 508 6.48 15.45 -14.24
CA VAL A 508 6.76 14.06 -13.79
C VAL A 508 8.09 14.06 -13.07
N VAL A 509 8.08 13.74 -11.79
CA VAL A 509 9.28 13.54 -10.97
C VAL A 509 9.37 12.05 -10.65
N ASP A 510 10.27 11.34 -11.30
CA ASP A 510 10.32 9.88 -11.22
C ASP A 510 11.70 9.37 -11.67
N PRO A 511 12.21 8.25 -11.18
CA PRO A 511 13.39 7.60 -11.73
C PRO A 511 13.23 7.17 -13.20
N TYR A 512 11.98 6.90 -13.61
CA TYR A 512 11.61 6.47 -14.97
C TYR A 512 10.65 7.47 -15.61
N PRO A 513 10.56 7.57 -16.96
CA PRO A 513 9.57 8.44 -17.59
C PRO A 513 8.12 8.01 -17.29
N SER A 514 7.92 6.74 -16.95
CA SER A 514 6.65 6.08 -16.66
C SER A 514 5.60 6.23 -17.79
N ALA A 515 4.43 5.64 -17.64
CA ALA A 515 3.34 5.83 -18.59
C ALA A 515 2.87 7.29 -18.66
N SER A 516 3.16 8.10 -17.64
CA SER A 516 2.83 9.53 -17.63
C SER A 516 3.45 10.28 -18.80
N ALA A 517 4.75 10.04 -19.06
CA ALA A 517 5.46 10.71 -20.15
C ALA A 517 4.85 10.35 -21.52
N ALA A 518 4.60 9.06 -21.75
CA ALA A 518 4.06 8.61 -23.04
C ALA A 518 2.62 9.09 -23.26
N MET A 519 1.76 8.98 -22.26
CA MET A 519 0.37 9.45 -22.33
C MET A 519 0.32 10.99 -22.54
N ALA A 520 1.18 11.73 -21.85
CA ALA A 520 1.27 13.17 -22.01
C ALA A 520 1.77 13.56 -23.40
N ALA A 521 2.82 12.90 -23.93
CA ALA A 521 3.34 13.18 -25.27
C ALA A 521 2.36 12.77 -26.38
N MET A 522 1.51 11.76 -26.15
CA MET A 522 0.39 11.42 -27.02
C MET A 522 -0.70 12.50 -26.99
N ALA A 523 -0.94 13.11 -25.84
CA ALA A 523 -2.03 14.06 -25.61
C ALA A 523 -1.69 15.48 -26.06
N ARG A 524 -0.43 15.89 -26.00
CA ARG A 524 -0.03 17.30 -26.16
C ARG A 524 1.37 17.44 -26.74
N LYS A 525 1.73 18.63 -27.22
CA LYS A 525 3.03 18.90 -27.85
C LYS A 525 4.01 19.61 -26.92
N ASP A 526 3.53 20.32 -25.90
CA ASP A 526 4.32 21.19 -25.03
C ASP A 526 3.83 21.15 -23.58
N GLY A 527 4.56 21.78 -22.67
CA GLY A 527 4.14 21.98 -21.28
C GLY A 527 4.25 20.71 -20.42
N VAL A 528 5.16 19.80 -20.76
CA VAL A 528 5.48 18.60 -19.98
C VAL A 528 6.95 18.62 -19.60
N TYR A 529 7.25 18.35 -18.32
CA TYR A 529 8.61 18.27 -17.80
C TYR A 529 8.84 16.93 -17.12
N LEU A 530 9.99 16.31 -17.37
CA LEU A 530 10.46 15.09 -16.72
C LEU A 530 11.68 15.43 -15.88
N LEU A 531 11.60 15.17 -14.58
CA LEU A 531 12.66 15.42 -13.61
C LEU A 531 13.17 14.09 -13.05
N PRO A 532 14.45 13.70 -13.28
CA PRO A 532 14.97 12.43 -12.84
C PRO A 532 15.14 12.39 -11.31
N ALA A 533 14.31 11.61 -10.64
CA ALA A 533 14.45 11.32 -9.22
C ALA A 533 15.44 10.18 -8.97
N ALA A 534 16.01 10.15 -7.76
CA ALA A 534 16.75 9.01 -7.26
C ALA A 534 15.79 7.85 -6.93
N THR A 535 16.28 6.62 -6.95
CA THR A 535 15.53 5.46 -6.46
C THR A 535 15.61 5.38 -4.93
N GLN A 536 14.76 4.55 -4.32
CA GLN A 536 14.76 4.35 -2.86
C GLN A 536 16.09 3.81 -2.31
N LEU A 537 16.89 3.14 -3.13
CA LEU A 537 18.18 2.56 -2.74
C LEU A 537 19.34 3.55 -2.89
N GLU A 538 19.07 4.72 -3.44
CA GLU A 538 19.99 5.85 -3.59
C GLU A 538 19.79 6.93 -2.51
N CYS A 539 18.92 6.69 -1.53
CA CYS A 539 18.73 7.54 -0.35
C CYS A 539 18.48 6.68 0.90
N ALA A 540 18.70 7.28 2.07
CA ALA A 540 18.36 6.66 3.35
C ALA A 540 16.99 7.14 3.83
N GLY A 541 16.38 6.41 4.76
CA GLY A 541 15.13 6.77 5.41
C GLY A 541 14.40 5.56 5.97
N SER A 542 13.26 5.78 6.61
CA SER A 542 12.46 4.70 7.18
C SER A 542 11.31 4.29 6.26
N ALA A 543 10.89 3.04 6.35
CA ALA A 543 9.72 2.52 5.67
C ALA A 543 8.88 1.66 6.61
N THR A 544 7.56 1.82 6.55
CA THR A 544 6.63 1.10 7.41
C THR A 544 5.98 -0.06 6.64
N ALA A 545 6.26 -1.28 7.06
CA ALA A 545 5.62 -2.48 6.54
C ALA A 545 4.13 -2.55 6.90
N SER A 546 3.36 -3.45 6.27
CA SER A 546 1.93 -3.59 6.57
C SER A 546 1.64 -3.90 8.03
N ASN A 547 2.49 -4.65 8.69
CA ASN A 547 2.39 -4.99 10.11
C ASN A 547 2.77 -3.84 11.07
N ARG A 548 2.88 -2.61 10.55
CA ARG A 548 3.20 -1.39 11.31
C ARG A 548 4.63 -1.33 11.85
N SER A 549 5.47 -2.32 11.55
CA SER A 549 6.90 -2.27 11.87
C SER A 549 7.61 -1.29 10.96
N ILE A 550 8.45 -0.44 11.54
CA ILE A 550 9.26 0.53 10.81
C ILE A 550 10.69 0.02 10.71
N GLN A 551 11.21 0.04 9.52
CA GLN A 551 12.57 -0.42 9.23
C GLN A 551 13.38 0.73 8.63
N TRP A 552 14.65 0.84 9.02
CA TRP A 552 15.55 1.81 8.42
C TRP A 552 16.16 1.25 7.14
N ARG A 553 16.03 2.00 6.05
CA ARG A 553 16.66 1.72 4.76
C ARG A 553 17.97 2.49 4.67
N GLU A 554 19.08 1.79 4.56
CA GLU A 554 20.37 2.40 4.29
C GLU A 554 20.50 2.76 2.80
N LYS A 555 21.17 3.88 2.52
CA LYS A 555 21.58 4.23 1.16
C LYS A 555 22.61 3.23 0.65
N VAL A 556 22.29 2.53 -0.43
CA VAL A 556 23.17 1.51 -1.03
C VAL A 556 24.25 2.16 -1.88
N ILE A 557 23.87 3.02 -2.83
CA ILE A 557 24.76 3.75 -3.73
C ILE A 557 24.37 5.22 -3.81
N GLU A 558 25.26 6.04 -4.34
CA GLU A 558 24.95 7.44 -4.66
C GLU A 558 23.95 7.53 -5.84
N PRO A 559 23.11 8.57 -5.88
CA PRO A 559 22.19 8.79 -6.98
C PRO A 559 22.92 8.77 -8.33
N MET A 560 22.43 7.93 -9.27
CA MET A 560 23.03 7.75 -10.58
C MET A 560 22.66 8.88 -11.54
N PHE A 561 23.44 9.06 -12.60
CA PHE A 561 23.22 10.08 -13.64
C PHE A 561 23.08 11.48 -13.05
N GLU A 562 22.16 12.28 -13.56
CA GLU A 562 21.81 13.60 -12.97
C GLU A 562 20.63 13.52 -12.00
N SER A 563 20.22 12.31 -11.56
CA SER A 563 19.10 12.18 -10.63
C SER A 563 19.41 12.83 -9.28
N ARG A 564 18.36 13.39 -8.66
CA ARG A 564 18.39 14.00 -7.33
C ARG A 564 17.39 13.27 -6.41
N THR A 565 17.68 13.28 -5.11
CA THR A 565 16.72 12.74 -4.14
C THR A 565 15.44 13.59 -4.12
N ASP A 566 14.30 12.96 -3.84
CA ASP A 566 13.01 13.65 -3.81
C ASP A 566 13.02 14.85 -2.84
N HIS A 567 13.59 14.66 -1.66
CA HIS A 567 13.69 15.73 -0.66
C HIS A 567 14.63 16.87 -1.09
N MET A 568 15.67 16.60 -1.88
CA MET A 568 16.50 17.65 -2.51
C MET A 568 15.68 18.45 -3.53
N ILE A 569 14.90 17.75 -4.39
CA ILE A 569 14.06 18.42 -5.40
C ILE A 569 12.99 19.28 -4.71
N MET A 570 12.34 18.76 -3.65
CA MET A 570 11.37 19.53 -2.84
C MET A 570 12.01 20.77 -2.25
N TYR A 571 13.21 20.65 -1.67
CA TYR A 571 13.93 21.78 -1.09
C TYR A 571 14.29 22.84 -2.14
N GLN A 572 14.78 22.41 -3.31
CA GLN A 572 15.13 23.32 -4.40
C GLN A 572 13.90 24.04 -5.00
N LEU A 573 12.77 23.34 -5.14
CA LEU A 573 11.50 23.98 -5.52
C LEU A 573 11.01 24.94 -4.42
N ALA A 574 11.14 24.57 -3.13
CA ALA A 574 10.81 25.44 -2.02
C ALA A 574 11.65 26.72 -2.00
N GLN A 575 12.93 26.65 -2.41
CA GLN A 575 13.77 27.84 -2.60
C GLN A 575 13.17 28.76 -3.69
N LYS A 576 12.71 28.19 -4.81
CA LYS A 576 12.06 28.96 -5.89
C LYS A 576 10.71 29.52 -5.49
N PHE A 577 9.96 28.81 -4.65
CA PHE A 577 8.67 29.25 -4.13
C PHE A 577 8.77 30.22 -2.96
N GLY A 578 9.97 30.37 -2.36
CA GLY A 578 10.25 31.34 -1.29
C GLY A 578 9.94 30.87 0.13
N TYR A 579 9.78 29.55 0.37
CA TYR A 579 9.53 28.98 1.71
C TYR A 579 10.50 27.85 2.14
N ALA A 580 11.67 27.79 1.54
CA ALA A 580 12.67 26.77 1.90
C ALA A 580 13.10 26.86 3.37
N LYS A 581 13.17 28.08 3.94
CA LYS A 581 13.49 28.32 5.34
C LYS A 581 12.43 27.72 6.26
N GLU A 582 11.18 27.94 5.95
CA GLU A 582 10.02 27.41 6.70
C GLU A 582 9.94 25.89 6.56
N LEU A 583 10.21 25.35 5.37
CA LEU A 583 10.21 23.89 5.14
C LEU A 583 11.20 23.18 6.05
N THR A 584 12.36 23.77 6.29
CA THR A 584 13.45 23.17 7.06
C THR A 584 13.70 23.84 8.41
N ALA A 585 12.71 24.57 8.96
CA ALA A 585 12.88 25.35 10.19
C ALA A 585 13.32 24.52 11.41
N LYS A 586 12.93 23.24 11.47
CA LYS A 586 13.31 22.28 12.52
C LYS A 586 14.08 21.07 11.98
N ILE A 587 14.57 21.12 10.76
CA ILE A 587 15.28 20.04 10.07
C ILE A 587 16.61 20.57 9.59
N LYS A 588 17.70 19.86 9.92
CA LYS A 588 19.05 20.21 9.46
C LYS A 588 19.18 19.99 7.96
N LEU A 589 20.04 20.78 7.35
CA LEU A 589 20.50 20.53 5.99
C LEU A 589 21.81 19.75 6.03
N VAL A 590 21.93 18.81 5.12
CA VAL A 590 23.15 18.03 4.90
C VAL A 590 23.59 18.18 3.44
N LYS A 591 24.82 17.81 3.16
CA LYS A 591 25.35 17.82 1.79
C LYS A 591 25.03 16.49 1.10
N GLY A 592 24.17 16.58 0.10
CA GLY A 592 23.85 15.47 -0.79
C GLY A 592 24.74 15.44 -2.03
N LYS A 593 24.19 14.87 -3.10
CA LYS A 593 24.89 14.71 -4.37
C LYS A 593 25.46 16.03 -4.90
N GLY A 594 26.73 16.02 -5.30
CA GLY A 594 27.40 17.20 -5.83
C GLY A 594 27.62 18.34 -4.83
N GLY A 595 27.50 18.07 -3.52
CA GLY A 595 27.64 19.06 -2.45
C GLY A 595 26.44 20.01 -2.30
N MET A 596 25.32 19.71 -2.97
CA MET A 596 24.07 20.46 -2.83
C MET A 596 23.41 20.20 -1.48
N ASP A 597 22.70 21.18 -0.97
CA ASP A 597 21.96 21.06 0.28
C ASP A 597 20.68 20.23 0.09
N GLU A 598 20.42 19.33 1.05
CA GLU A 598 19.17 18.59 1.16
C GLU A 598 18.77 18.41 2.63
N PRO A 599 17.46 18.26 2.95
CA PRO A 599 17.00 17.98 4.30
C PRO A 599 17.54 16.64 4.80
N ASP A 600 17.97 16.61 6.07
CA ASP A 600 18.44 15.37 6.73
C ASP A 600 17.24 14.46 7.05
N MET A 601 17.30 13.21 6.59
CA MET A 601 16.23 12.23 6.79
C MET A 601 16.12 11.78 8.25
N GLU A 602 17.24 11.63 8.97
CA GLU A 602 17.19 11.29 10.39
C GLU A 602 16.53 12.41 11.20
N ASP A 603 16.86 13.66 10.90
CA ASP A 603 16.29 14.81 11.60
C ASP A 603 14.80 15.02 11.22
N THR A 604 14.44 14.68 9.98
CA THR A 604 13.05 14.65 9.53
C THR A 604 12.24 13.60 10.29
N LEU A 605 12.79 12.39 10.54
CA LEU A 605 12.13 11.38 11.37
C LEU A 605 11.96 11.89 12.82
N ARG A 606 12.92 12.60 13.36
CA ARG A 606 12.80 13.23 14.70
C ARG A 606 11.69 14.29 14.72
N GLU A 607 11.48 15.05 13.63
CA GLU A 607 10.33 15.96 13.52
C GLU A 607 9.00 15.20 13.51
N ILE A 608 8.90 14.09 12.77
CA ILE A 608 7.74 13.18 12.78
C ILE A 608 7.48 12.67 14.20
N ASN A 609 8.51 12.23 14.90
CA ASN A 609 8.39 11.68 16.25
C ASN A 609 7.87 12.73 17.25
N ARG A 610 8.24 14.00 17.11
CA ARG A 610 7.71 15.06 17.96
C ARG A 610 6.23 15.34 17.74
N GLY A 611 5.70 15.17 16.52
CA GLY A 611 4.38 15.64 16.13
C GLY A 611 3.30 14.55 16.01
N VAL A 612 3.66 13.32 15.71
CA VAL A 612 2.67 12.27 15.41
C VAL A 612 2.32 11.47 16.67
N TRP A 613 1.43 12.04 17.48
CA TRP A 613 1.01 11.47 18.76
C TRP A 613 -0.13 10.47 18.60
N THR A 614 -1.08 10.71 17.68
CA THR A 614 -2.31 9.92 17.51
C THR A 614 -2.07 8.43 17.29
N ILE A 615 -1.07 8.08 16.51
CA ILE A 615 -0.72 6.70 16.17
C ILE A 615 0.60 6.26 16.82
N GLY A 616 1.15 7.08 17.74
CA GLY A 616 2.30 6.69 18.52
C GLY A 616 3.57 6.45 17.70
N TYR A 617 3.97 7.42 16.85
CA TYR A 617 5.30 7.43 16.24
C TYR A 617 6.37 8.00 17.19
N THR A 618 5.97 8.51 18.34
CA THR A 618 6.81 9.29 19.24
C THR A 618 7.91 8.50 19.93
N GLY A 619 7.74 7.21 20.12
CA GLY A 619 8.73 6.33 20.75
C GLY A 619 9.80 5.81 19.80
N GLN A 620 9.69 6.06 18.51
CA GLN A 620 10.66 5.60 17.51
C GLN A 620 11.80 6.62 17.35
N SER A 621 12.95 6.18 16.86
CA SER A 621 14.03 7.09 16.48
C SER A 621 14.93 6.44 15.44
N PRO A 622 15.69 7.23 14.65
CA PRO A 622 16.66 6.69 13.71
C PRO A 622 17.62 5.71 14.37
N GLU A 623 18.13 6.06 15.56
CA GLU A 623 19.09 5.24 16.30
C GLU A 623 18.52 3.89 16.71
N ARG A 624 17.27 3.86 17.22
CA ARG A 624 16.58 2.62 17.59
C ARG A 624 16.31 1.76 16.37
N LEU A 625 15.80 2.33 15.28
CA LEU A 625 15.49 1.59 14.06
C LEU A 625 16.75 1.03 13.41
N GLN A 626 17.83 1.80 13.35
CA GLN A 626 19.12 1.34 12.85
C GLN A 626 19.72 0.23 13.74
N ALA A 627 19.55 0.32 15.06
CA ALA A 627 19.98 -0.74 15.99
C ALA A 627 19.22 -2.04 15.73
N HIS A 628 17.91 -1.97 15.48
CA HIS A 628 17.11 -3.14 15.11
C HIS A 628 17.62 -3.79 13.82
N MET A 629 17.92 -2.98 12.78
CA MET A 629 18.41 -3.49 11.50
C MET A 629 19.77 -4.19 11.64
N ARG A 630 20.67 -3.69 12.50
CA ARG A 630 21.97 -4.31 12.72
C ARG A 630 21.91 -5.60 13.54
N ASN A 631 20.86 -5.78 14.35
CA ASN A 631 20.75 -6.86 15.33
C ASN A 631 19.50 -7.75 15.11
N MET A 632 19.11 -8.01 13.88
CA MET A 632 17.91 -8.78 13.54
C MET A 632 17.87 -10.16 14.21
N HIS A 633 19.02 -10.78 14.43
CA HIS A 633 19.18 -12.13 15.00
C HIS A 633 18.65 -12.27 16.45
N VAL A 634 18.45 -11.18 17.18
CA VAL A 634 17.96 -11.24 18.56
C VAL A 634 16.42 -11.32 18.65
N PHE A 635 15.73 -11.04 17.53
CA PHE A 635 14.27 -11.00 17.49
C PHE A 635 13.67 -12.38 17.22
N ASP A 636 12.74 -12.77 18.08
CA ASP A 636 12.01 -14.03 17.93
C ASP A 636 11.10 -14.03 16.70
N VAL A 637 11.13 -15.10 15.92
CA VAL A 637 10.41 -15.19 14.65
C VAL A 637 8.88 -15.15 14.81
N LYS A 638 8.33 -15.71 15.90
CA LYS A 638 6.87 -15.77 16.09
C LYS A 638 6.29 -14.51 16.71
N THR A 639 7.02 -13.92 17.65
CA THR A 639 6.53 -12.80 18.45
C THR A 639 7.11 -11.47 18.04
N LEU A 640 8.16 -11.45 17.22
CA LEU A 640 8.98 -10.29 16.88
C LEU A 640 9.66 -9.64 18.09
N ARG A 641 9.62 -10.24 19.28
CA ARG A 641 10.21 -9.70 20.50
C ARG A 641 11.70 -10.03 20.59
N ALA A 642 12.51 -9.04 20.95
CA ALA A 642 13.92 -9.25 21.22
C ALA A 642 14.10 -10.06 22.52
N LYS A 643 15.00 -11.03 22.47
CA LYS A 643 15.45 -11.86 23.59
C LYS A 643 16.90 -11.53 23.92
N GLY A 644 17.10 -10.48 24.72
CA GLY A 644 18.43 -9.95 24.97
C GLY A 644 18.96 -9.07 23.83
N GLY A 645 20.25 -8.85 23.82
CA GLY A 645 20.95 -8.10 22.79
C GLY A 645 21.26 -6.64 23.15
N LYS A 646 22.43 -6.21 22.68
CA LYS A 646 22.93 -4.84 22.80
C LYS A 646 23.59 -4.46 21.48
N ASP A 647 23.19 -3.33 20.92
CA ASP A 647 23.81 -2.84 19.70
C ASP A 647 25.27 -2.43 19.94
N ALA A 648 26.19 -3.07 19.24
CA ALA A 648 27.63 -2.84 19.42
C ALA A 648 28.05 -1.40 19.06
N LYS A 649 27.33 -0.75 18.13
CA LYS A 649 27.65 0.60 17.67
C LYS A 649 27.22 1.68 18.66
N THR A 650 26.03 1.56 19.23
CA THR A 650 25.41 2.61 20.05
C THR A 650 25.29 2.26 21.53
N GLY A 651 25.45 1.00 21.88
CA GLY A 651 25.21 0.50 23.23
C GLY A 651 23.73 0.36 23.59
N TYR A 652 22.82 0.56 22.63
CA TYR A 652 21.38 0.43 22.83
C TYR A 652 20.99 -1.00 23.24
N VAL A 653 20.19 -1.13 24.31
CA VAL A 653 19.71 -2.42 24.80
C VAL A 653 18.40 -2.76 24.10
N LEU A 654 18.41 -3.86 23.35
CA LEU A 654 17.31 -4.30 22.50
C LEU A 654 16.27 -5.15 23.25
N ASP A 655 16.65 -5.73 24.39
CA ASP A 655 15.82 -6.68 25.14
C ASP A 655 14.43 -6.11 25.42
N GLY A 656 13.41 -6.89 25.04
CA GLY A 656 12.02 -6.56 25.20
C GLY A 656 11.38 -5.77 24.05
N ASP A 657 12.17 -5.10 23.21
CA ASP A 657 11.64 -4.39 22.03
C ASP A 657 11.01 -5.37 21.04
N TYR A 658 10.01 -4.92 20.28
CA TYR A 658 9.49 -5.63 19.13
C TYR A 658 10.14 -5.11 17.84
N PHE A 659 10.48 -6.00 16.92
CA PHE A 659 11.18 -5.65 15.68
C PHE A 659 10.48 -4.53 14.91
N GLY A 660 11.23 -3.46 14.62
CA GLY A 660 10.72 -2.29 13.92
C GLY A 660 9.78 -1.42 14.75
N LEU A 661 9.69 -1.63 16.07
CA LEU A 661 8.85 -0.82 16.97
C LEU A 661 7.45 -0.58 16.37
N PRO A 662 6.65 -1.65 16.12
CA PRO A 662 5.36 -1.48 15.44
C PRO A 662 4.49 -0.47 16.20
N TRP A 663 4.01 0.53 15.47
CA TRP A 663 3.17 1.55 16.09
C TRP A 663 1.80 0.98 16.51
N PRO A 664 1.14 1.48 17.56
CA PRO A 664 1.58 2.53 18.47
C PRO A 664 2.84 2.20 19.25
N CYS A 665 3.81 3.13 19.21
CA CYS A 665 5.01 3.10 20.02
C CYS A 665 5.14 4.50 20.65
N TYR A 666 4.64 4.64 21.87
CA TYR A 666 4.56 5.93 22.53
C TYR A 666 5.87 6.34 23.25
N GLY A 667 6.00 7.63 23.58
CA GLY A 667 7.11 8.13 24.36
C GLY A 667 8.36 8.45 23.56
N ASN A 668 9.49 8.12 24.10
CA ASN A 668 10.82 8.37 23.51
C ASN A 668 11.79 7.23 23.90
N ALA A 669 13.06 7.34 23.51
CA ALA A 669 14.04 6.33 23.82
C ALA A 669 14.22 6.08 25.33
N ALA A 670 14.02 7.09 26.18
CA ALA A 670 14.12 6.95 27.64
C ALA A 670 12.94 6.17 28.23
N LEU A 671 11.75 6.29 27.65
CA LEU A 671 10.56 5.55 28.07
C LEU A 671 10.64 4.07 27.67
N LYS A 672 11.36 3.74 26.64
CA LYS A 672 11.54 2.38 26.10
C LYS A 672 10.22 1.64 25.84
N HIS A 673 9.21 2.34 25.29
CA HIS A 673 8.00 1.66 24.80
C HIS A 673 8.38 0.65 23.70
N PRO A 674 8.00 -0.63 23.83
CA PRO A 674 8.55 -1.68 22.96
C PRO A 674 7.93 -1.76 21.56
N GLY A 675 6.86 -1.00 21.30
CA GLY A 675 5.95 -1.16 20.16
C GLY A 675 4.76 -2.06 20.50
N SER A 676 3.78 -2.10 19.59
CA SER A 676 2.50 -2.82 19.78
C SER A 676 2.28 -3.78 18.59
N PRO A 677 2.82 -5.01 18.63
CA PRO A 677 2.72 -5.96 17.52
C PRO A 677 1.27 -6.42 17.30
N ASN A 678 0.49 -6.57 18.36
CA ASN A 678 -0.93 -6.90 18.32
C ASN A 678 -1.74 -5.72 18.84
N LEU A 679 -2.50 -5.09 17.95
CA LEU A 679 -3.40 -4.02 18.34
C LEU A 679 -4.52 -4.55 19.26
N TYR A 680 -4.94 -3.72 20.20
CA TYR A 680 -6.09 -3.97 21.06
C TYR A 680 -5.93 -5.18 22.02
N ASP A 681 -4.70 -5.56 22.30
CA ASP A 681 -4.37 -6.59 23.28
C ASP A 681 -4.56 -6.03 24.69
N THR A 682 -5.68 -6.38 25.34
CA THR A 682 -6.02 -5.95 26.71
C THR A 682 -5.35 -6.81 27.78
N SER A 683 -4.60 -7.84 27.41
CA SER A 683 -3.81 -8.64 28.35
C SER A 683 -2.55 -7.95 28.86
N LYS A 684 -2.14 -6.86 28.20
CA LYS A 684 -0.94 -6.09 28.51
C LYS A 684 -1.29 -4.64 28.86
N HIS A 685 -0.45 -4.03 29.67
CA HIS A 685 -0.49 -2.58 29.87
C HIS A 685 -0.17 -1.84 28.56
N MET A 686 -0.74 -0.66 28.35
CA MET A 686 -0.50 0.13 27.12
C MET A 686 0.98 0.49 26.95
N MET A 687 1.72 0.69 28.01
CA MET A 687 3.16 0.98 27.98
C MET A 687 4.03 -0.24 27.62
N ASP A 688 3.43 -1.44 27.62
CA ASP A 688 4.06 -2.71 27.22
C ASP A 688 3.54 -3.21 25.87
N GLY A 689 2.87 -2.34 25.14
CA GLY A 689 2.33 -2.63 23.81
C GLY A 689 0.89 -3.15 23.81
N GLY A 690 0.18 -3.11 24.94
CA GLY A 690 -1.26 -3.36 25.02
C GLY A 690 -2.10 -2.16 24.62
N GLY A 691 -3.43 -2.33 24.60
CA GLY A 691 -4.34 -1.24 24.32
C GLY A 691 -5.80 -1.67 24.14
N ASN A 692 -6.66 -0.69 24.09
CA ASN A 692 -8.09 -0.85 23.83
C ASN A 692 -8.52 -0.28 22.50
N PHE A 693 -9.75 -0.59 22.09
CA PHE A 693 -10.37 0.07 20.93
C PHE A 693 -10.43 1.57 21.14
N ARG A 694 -10.29 2.32 20.06
CA ARG A 694 -10.24 3.76 20.03
C ARG A 694 -11.31 4.30 19.08
N ALA A 695 -12.45 4.73 19.63
CA ALA A 695 -13.46 5.40 18.84
C ALA A 695 -12.99 6.82 18.49
N ASN A 696 -12.70 7.09 17.23
CA ASN A 696 -12.22 8.40 16.79
C ASN A 696 -13.30 9.46 16.73
N PHE A 697 -14.58 9.08 16.64
CA PHE A 697 -15.66 10.01 16.32
C PHE A 697 -16.89 9.72 17.16
N GLY A 698 -17.29 10.66 17.99
CA GLY A 698 -18.53 10.64 18.74
C GLY A 698 -18.62 9.41 19.65
N VAL A 699 -18.46 9.63 20.91
CA VAL A 699 -18.60 8.59 21.94
C VAL A 699 -20.01 8.45 22.41
N GLU A 700 -20.90 9.41 22.07
CA GLU A 700 -22.31 9.38 22.38
C GLU A 700 -23.13 9.52 21.12
N LYS A 701 -24.17 8.71 21.02
CA LYS A 701 -25.23 8.86 20.04
C LYS A 701 -26.54 8.47 20.67
N ASP A 702 -27.54 9.34 20.55
CA ASP A 702 -28.91 9.12 21.06
C ASP A 702 -28.91 8.73 22.55
N GLY A 703 -28.05 9.34 23.36
CA GLY A 703 -27.87 9.08 24.78
C GLY A 703 -27.09 7.80 25.14
N VAL A 704 -26.57 7.08 24.13
CA VAL A 704 -25.76 5.88 24.36
C VAL A 704 -24.27 6.23 24.34
N ASN A 705 -23.61 6.02 25.47
CA ASN A 705 -22.16 6.20 25.58
C ASN A 705 -21.44 4.94 25.06
N LEU A 706 -20.46 5.12 24.16
CA LEU A 706 -19.65 4.04 23.60
C LEU A 706 -18.39 3.73 24.41
N LEU A 707 -18.16 4.41 25.52
CA LEU A 707 -17.13 4.04 26.48
C LEU A 707 -17.45 2.67 27.09
N ALA A 708 -16.44 1.90 27.36
CA ALA A 708 -16.58 0.64 28.05
C ALA A 708 -16.98 0.88 29.50
N GLU A 709 -18.15 0.42 29.92
CA GLU A 709 -18.71 0.66 31.24
C GLU A 709 -17.88 -0.02 32.34
N ASP A 710 -17.38 -1.22 32.13
CA ASP A 710 -16.61 -2.02 33.08
C ASP A 710 -15.10 -1.88 32.89
N GLY A 711 -14.66 -0.78 32.31
CA GLY A 711 -13.27 -0.64 32.02
C GLY A 711 -12.76 -1.85 31.25
N SER A 712 -12.95 -1.92 29.94
CA SER A 712 -12.14 -2.80 29.10
C SER A 712 -10.70 -2.29 29.17
N HIS A 713 -10.14 -2.30 30.38
CA HIS A 713 -8.80 -1.88 30.73
C HIS A 713 -7.83 -2.96 30.30
N SER A 714 -6.64 -2.56 29.96
CA SER A 714 -5.53 -3.48 29.80
C SER A 714 -5.29 -4.18 31.12
N LYS A 715 -5.25 -5.52 31.11
CA LYS A 715 -4.99 -6.31 32.32
C LYS A 715 -3.66 -5.86 32.95
N GLY A 716 -3.68 -5.58 34.27
CA GLY A 716 -2.49 -5.07 34.95
C GLY A 716 -2.26 -3.56 34.81
N ALA A 717 -3.13 -2.82 34.13
CA ALA A 717 -3.14 -1.38 34.22
C ALA A 717 -3.75 -0.94 35.56
N ASP A 718 -3.14 0.07 36.17
CA ASP A 718 -3.68 0.67 37.39
C ASP A 718 -4.96 1.49 37.14
N LEU A 719 -5.51 1.38 35.95
CA LEU A 719 -6.60 2.19 35.45
C LEU A 719 -7.84 1.35 35.22
N THR A 720 -8.88 1.65 35.96
CA THR A 720 -10.19 0.98 35.86
C THR A 720 -10.97 1.33 34.59
N THR A 721 -10.53 2.38 33.86
CA THR A 721 -11.22 2.92 32.69
C THR A 721 -10.56 2.55 31.35
N GLY A 722 -9.42 1.88 31.37
CA GLY A 722 -8.65 1.51 30.17
C GLY A 722 -7.85 2.65 29.50
N TYR A 723 -8.11 3.90 29.83
CA TYR A 723 -7.26 5.01 29.47
C TYR A 723 -6.21 5.23 30.57
N PRO A 724 -4.93 5.45 30.21
CA PRO A 724 -4.01 6.03 31.16
C PRO A 724 -4.49 7.44 31.51
N GLU A 725 -4.36 7.81 32.77
CA GLU A 725 -4.54 9.20 33.18
C GLU A 725 -3.46 10.04 32.49
N LEU A 726 -3.86 11.08 31.77
CA LEU A 726 -2.94 12.06 31.20
C LEU A 726 -2.56 13.06 32.29
N ASP A 727 -1.62 12.68 33.15
CA ASP A 727 -1.04 13.60 34.10
C ASP A 727 0.27 14.22 33.59
N HIS A 728 0.78 15.21 34.26
CA HIS A 728 2.03 15.88 33.92
C HIS A 728 3.24 14.93 33.93
N VAL A 729 3.22 13.90 34.76
CA VAL A 729 4.27 12.88 34.86
C VAL A 729 4.28 12.03 33.61
N LEU A 730 3.10 11.58 33.16
CA LEU A 730 2.96 10.80 31.93
C LEU A 730 3.31 11.64 30.71
N LEU A 731 2.85 12.89 30.65
CA LEU A 731 3.19 13.78 29.52
C LEU A 731 4.69 14.02 29.40
N LYS A 732 5.40 14.19 30.53
CA LYS A 732 6.86 14.26 30.56
C LYS A 732 7.52 12.96 30.12
N LYS A 733 7.04 11.79 30.56
CA LYS A 733 7.53 10.49 30.13
C LYS A 733 7.34 10.24 28.65
N LEU A 734 6.21 10.69 28.07
CA LEU A 734 5.92 10.58 26.66
C LEU A 734 6.73 11.55 25.79
N GLY A 735 7.42 12.53 26.40
CA GLY A 735 8.11 13.59 25.68
C GLY A 735 7.18 14.65 25.08
N TRP A 736 5.94 14.70 25.50
CA TRP A 736 4.93 15.65 25.01
C TRP A 736 4.86 16.93 25.81
N TRP A 737 5.45 16.95 27.02
CA TRP A 737 5.40 18.10 27.91
C TRP A 737 5.97 19.37 27.27
N ASP A 738 7.09 19.25 26.53
CA ASP A 738 7.76 20.39 25.94
C ASP A 738 7.04 20.96 24.70
N GLU A 739 6.14 20.18 24.13
CA GLU A 739 5.29 20.57 22.98
C GLU A 739 3.98 21.27 23.45
N LEU A 740 3.70 21.29 24.75
CA LEU A 740 2.53 21.97 25.32
C LEU A 740 2.77 23.48 25.43
N THR A 741 1.71 24.24 25.24
CA THR A 741 1.70 25.67 25.55
C THR A 741 1.82 25.90 27.05
N GLU A 742 2.23 27.09 27.49
CA GLU A 742 2.33 27.42 28.92
C GLU A 742 1.00 27.32 29.65
N ASP A 743 -0.11 27.61 28.96
CA ASP A 743 -1.45 27.50 29.56
C ASP A 743 -1.87 26.03 29.72
N GLU A 744 -1.50 25.17 28.76
CA GLU A 744 -1.72 23.72 28.86
C GLU A 744 -0.85 23.09 29.95
N LYS A 745 0.40 23.54 30.10
CA LYS A 745 1.27 23.11 31.19
C LYS A 745 0.68 23.47 32.57
N LYS A 746 0.22 24.72 32.73
CA LYS A 746 -0.47 25.15 33.96
C LYS A 746 -1.74 24.34 34.23
N LEU A 747 -2.48 24.00 33.18
CA LEU A 747 -3.70 23.19 33.31
C LEU A 747 -3.40 21.73 33.69
N ALA A 748 -2.27 21.21 33.18
CA ALA A 748 -1.87 19.81 33.40
C ALA A 748 -1.09 19.57 34.70
N GLU A 749 -0.39 20.60 35.23
CA GLU A 749 0.49 20.45 36.37
C GLU A 749 -0.27 20.07 37.65
N GLY A 750 0.16 18.97 38.25
CA GLY A 750 -0.44 18.45 39.49
C GLY A 750 -1.85 17.88 39.37
N LYS A 751 -2.36 17.74 38.14
CA LYS A 751 -3.71 17.19 37.88
C LYS A 751 -3.61 15.88 37.08
N ASN A 752 -4.48 14.94 37.45
CA ASN A 752 -4.75 13.73 36.68
C ASN A 752 -5.95 13.99 35.78
N TRP A 753 -5.71 13.99 34.49
CA TRP A 753 -6.79 14.08 33.49
C TRP A 753 -7.42 12.69 33.34
N LYS A 754 -8.47 12.45 34.12
CA LYS A 754 -9.29 11.27 33.85
C LYS A 754 -9.82 11.40 32.43
N THR A 755 -9.59 10.38 31.64
CA THR A 755 -9.98 10.32 30.26
C THR A 755 -11.44 9.92 30.15
N ASP A 756 -12.28 10.68 30.79
CA ASP A 756 -13.69 10.70 30.55
C ASP A 756 -13.96 11.49 29.30
N LEU A 757 -14.33 10.79 28.23
CA LEU A 757 -14.67 11.41 26.94
C LEU A 757 -15.95 12.23 26.99
N SER A 758 -16.75 12.11 28.05
CA SER A 758 -17.97 12.90 28.27
C SER A 758 -17.70 14.29 28.80
N GLY A 759 -16.49 14.59 29.31
CA GLY A 759 -16.21 15.88 29.91
C GLY A 759 -14.75 16.29 29.99
N GLY A 760 -14.48 17.53 30.23
CA GLY A 760 -13.26 18.04 30.79
C GLY A 760 -12.04 18.12 29.87
N GLN A 761 -10.90 17.73 30.41
CA GLN A 761 -9.59 18.15 29.93
C GLN A 761 -9.14 17.39 28.67
N ILE A 762 -9.56 16.12 28.46
CA ILE A 762 -9.26 15.39 27.24
C ILE A 762 -9.89 16.06 26.00
N ARG A 763 -11.06 16.68 26.16
CA ARG A 763 -11.67 17.47 25.05
C ARG A 763 -10.86 18.73 24.73
N VAL A 764 -10.28 19.37 25.75
CA VAL A 764 -9.37 20.51 25.54
C VAL A 764 -8.13 20.04 24.81
N PHE A 765 -7.55 18.93 25.21
CA PHE A 765 -6.39 18.34 24.56
C PHE A 765 -6.69 17.96 23.10
N MET A 766 -7.82 17.31 22.84
CA MET A 766 -8.29 17.00 21.48
C MET A 766 -8.55 18.27 20.66
N LYS A 767 -9.13 19.31 21.27
CA LYS A 767 -9.39 20.57 20.60
C LYS A 767 -8.10 21.29 20.22
N ASN A 768 -7.14 21.36 21.12
CA ASN A 768 -5.92 22.12 20.95
C ASN A 768 -4.90 21.39 20.05
N HIS A 769 -4.78 20.07 20.20
CA HIS A 769 -3.81 19.25 19.45
C HIS A 769 -4.44 18.39 18.37
N GLY A 770 -5.77 18.38 18.24
CA GLY A 770 -6.48 17.62 17.20
C GLY A 770 -6.34 16.12 17.30
N CYS A 771 -5.94 15.58 18.43
CA CYS A 771 -5.65 14.17 18.58
C CYS A 771 -6.33 13.52 19.80
N HIS A 772 -6.49 12.21 19.69
CA HIS A 772 -7.00 11.32 20.72
C HIS A 772 -6.03 10.14 20.83
N PRO A 773 -5.00 10.22 21.69
CA PRO A 773 -3.87 9.29 21.64
C PRO A 773 -4.20 7.90 22.15
N PHE A 774 -5.14 7.76 23.09
CA PHE A 774 -5.45 6.49 23.74
C PHE A 774 -6.90 6.06 23.54
N GLY A 775 -7.20 4.80 23.77
CA GLY A 775 -8.50 4.23 23.53
C GLY A 775 -9.15 3.56 24.76
N ASN A 776 -10.41 3.85 24.99
CA ASN A 776 -11.28 3.13 25.91
C ASN A 776 -12.71 3.05 25.36
N ALA A 777 -12.84 2.66 24.11
CA ALA A 777 -14.15 2.55 23.50
C ALA A 777 -14.48 1.10 23.15
N LYS A 778 -15.77 0.83 22.91
CA LYS A 778 -16.21 -0.38 22.23
C LYS A 778 -15.94 -0.23 20.75
N ALA A 779 -15.61 -1.35 20.09
CA ALA A 779 -15.60 -1.41 18.63
C ALA A 779 -17.02 -1.19 18.10
N ARG A 780 -17.14 -0.55 16.95
CA ARG A 780 -18.44 -0.19 16.36
C ARG A 780 -18.82 -1.14 15.23
N ALA A 781 -19.71 -2.06 15.47
CA ALA A 781 -20.36 -2.84 14.41
C ALA A 781 -21.31 -1.98 13.57
N VAL A 782 -21.83 -0.90 14.17
CA VAL A 782 -22.67 0.12 13.51
C VAL A 782 -21.90 1.45 13.44
N VAL A 783 -21.74 1.99 12.24
CA VAL A 783 -21.06 3.28 12.00
C VAL A 783 -22.08 4.26 11.42
N TRP A 784 -22.74 5.01 12.27
CA TRP A 784 -23.90 5.84 11.94
C TRP A 784 -23.62 7.03 11.01
N ASN A 785 -22.36 7.46 10.89
CA ASN A 785 -21.94 8.54 9.99
C ASN A 785 -21.53 8.05 8.59
N PHE A 786 -21.64 6.75 8.33
CA PHE A 786 -21.48 6.19 7.00
C PHE A 786 -22.84 6.08 6.29
N PRO A 787 -22.87 6.06 4.96
CA PRO A 787 -24.11 5.93 4.20
C PRO A 787 -24.93 4.69 4.59
N ASP A 788 -24.24 3.58 4.84
CA ASP A 788 -24.83 2.36 5.41
C ASP A 788 -24.29 2.15 6.82
N ALA A 789 -25.09 2.41 7.83
CA ALA A 789 -24.66 2.25 9.23
C ALA A 789 -24.26 0.81 9.56
N VAL A 790 -25.03 -0.17 9.08
CA VAL A 790 -24.65 -1.59 8.99
C VAL A 790 -24.20 -1.87 7.55
N PRO A 791 -23.15 -2.64 7.31
CA PRO A 791 -22.76 -2.98 5.94
C PRO A 791 -23.90 -3.67 5.16
N LEU A 792 -24.28 -3.12 4.02
CA LEU A 792 -25.29 -3.68 3.14
C LEU A 792 -24.67 -4.16 1.83
N HIS A 793 -25.18 -5.25 1.30
CA HIS A 793 -24.85 -5.65 -0.07
C HIS A 793 -25.50 -4.69 -1.07
N ARG A 794 -24.71 -4.22 -2.00
CA ARG A 794 -25.13 -3.41 -3.15
C ARG A 794 -24.52 -4.00 -4.41
N GLU A 795 -25.31 -4.20 -5.44
CA GLU A 795 -24.81 -4.69 -6.72
C GLU A 795 -23.78 -3.69 -7.32
N PRO A 796 -22.73 -4.19 -7.95
CA PRO A 796 -21.75 -3.35 -8.65
C PRO A 796 -22.40 -2.43 -9.68
N LEU A 797 -21.75 -1.32 -10.00
CA LEU A 797 -22.21 -0.39 -11.04
C LEU A 797 -22.33 -1.07 -12.42
N TYR A 798 -21.53 -2.10 -12.62
CA TYR A 798 -21.52 -2.91 -13.84
C TYR A 798 -21.74 -4.36 -13.45
N SER A 799 -22.98 -4.81 -13.55
CA SER A 799 -23.36 -6.18 -13.22
C SER A 799 -23.98 -6.87 -14.45
N PRO A 800 -23.66 -8.12 -14.71
CA PRO A 800 -24.40 -8.91 -15.71
C PRO A 800 -25.78 -9.35 -15.20
N ARG A 801 -26.10 -9.11 -13.94
CA ARG A 801 -27.33 -9.52 -13.23
C ARG A 801 -28.28 -8.33 -13.05
N ALA A 802 -28.94 -7.92 -14.13
CA ALA A 802 -29.94 -6.82 -14.12
C ALA A 802 -31.03 -7.03 -13.08
N ASP A 803 -31.45 -8.28 -12.82
CA ASP A 803 -32.41 -8.67 -11.81
C ASP A 803 -31.95 -8.34 -10.38
N LEU A 804 -30.65 -8.48 -10.08
CA LEU A 804 -30.09 -8.14 -8.77
C LEU A 804 -29.84 -6.64 -8.61
N VAL A 805 -29.63 -5.91 -9.70
CA VAL A 805 -29.51 -4.43 -9.67
C VAL A 805 -30.78 -3.81 -9.10
N ASP A 806 -31.96 -4.32 -9.46
CA ASP A 806 -33.23 -3.81 -8.94
C ASP A 806 -33.48 -4.19 -7.47
N LYS A 807 -32.99 -5.37 -7.05
CA LYS A 807 -33.12 -5.84 -5.65
C LYS A 807 -32.12 -5.14 -4.71
N TYR A 808 -30.90 -4.87 -5.19
CA TYR A 808 -29.77 -4.32 -4.41
C TYR A 808 -29.14 -3.12 -5.12
N PRO A 809 -29.88 -2.01 -5.30
CA PRO A 809 -29.36 -0.85 -6.03
C PRO A 809 -28.16 -0.23 -5.32
N THR A 810 -27.30 0.42 -6.09
CA THR A 810 -26.18 1.21 -5.57
C THR A 810 -26.68 2.47 -4.84
N HIS A 811 -25.73 3.26 -4.34
CA HIS A 811 -26.02 4.55 -3.70
C HIS A 811 -26.59 5.57 -4.69
N ASP A 812 -27.30 6.56 -4.17
CA ASP A 812 -27.72 7.72 -4.95
C ASP A 812 -26.53 8.59 -5.34
N ASP A 813 -26.65 9.31 -6.44
CA ASP A 813 -25.64 10.23 -6.91
C ASP A 813 -25.33 11.29 -5.84
N GLN A 814 -24.05 11.66 -5.72
CA GLN A 814 -23.59 12.66 -4.75
C GLN A 814 -23.12 13.92 -5.47
N LYS A 815 -23.63 15.06 -5.05
CA LYS A 815 -23.17 16.37 -5.49
C LYS A 815 -21.97 16.79 -4.66
N ASN A 816 -20.91 17.22 -5.28
CA ASN A 816 -19.73 17.79 -4.60
C ASN A 816 -19.02 16.88 -3.56
N ARG A 817 -19.15 15.55 -3.71
CA ARG A 817 -18.35 14.63 -2.87
C ARG A 817 -16.88 14.77 -3.24
N TRP A 818 -16.03 15.04 -2.25
CA TRP A 818 -14.61 15.30 -2.52
C TRP A 818 -14.39 16.36 -3.60
N ARG A 819 -15.08 17.48 -3.47
CA ARG A 819 -15.06 18.66 -4.37
C ARG A 819 -15.59 18.41 -5.79
N VAL A 820 -15.97 17.21 -6.17
CA VAL A 820 -16.48 16.86 -7.51
C VAL A 820 -17.74 16.00 -7.42
N PRO A 821 -18.64 16.04 -8.42
CA PRO A 821 -19.81 15.16 -8.44
C PRO A 821 -19.43 13.69 -8.57
N VAL A 822 -20.20 12.79 -7.97
CA VAL A 822 -20.06 11.34 -8.12
C VAL A 822 -21.37 10.73 -8.52
N LEU A 823 -21.36 10.01 -9.65
CA LEU A 823 -22.53 9.35 -10.21
C LEU A 823 -22.50 7.86 -9.84
N PHE A 824 -23.45 7.42 -9.06
CA PHE A 824 -23.64 6.02 -8.71
C PHE A 824 -24.85 5.43 -9.42
N LYS A 825 -26.04 5.86 -9.02
CA LYS A 825 -27.30 5.37 -9.54
C LYS A 825 -27.47 5.67 -11.03
N THR A 826 -27.10 6.86 -11.45
CA THR A 826 -27.14 7.23 -12.88
C THR A 826 -26.28 6.28 -13.70
N VAL A 827 -25.05 5.98 -13.28
CA VAL A 827 -24.15 5.06 -13.99
C VAL A 827 -24.69 3.63 -13.96
N GLN A 828 -25.17 3.15 -12.81
CA GLN A 828 -25.70 1.80 -12.69
C GLN A 828 -26.93 1.61 -13.57
N GLN A 829 -27.87 2.54 -13.58
CA GLN A 829 -29.07 2.45 -14.40
C GLN A 829 -28.77 2.55 -15.90
N ALA A 830 -27.84 3.41 -16.29
CA ALA A 830 -27.40 3.50 -17.69
C ALA A 830 -26.78 2.20 -18.21
N ASN A 831 -26.18 1.41 -17.32
CA ASN A 831 -25.49 0.15 -17.66
C ASN A 831 -26.27 -1.11 -17.26
N LYS A 832 -27.51 -1.00 -16.76
CA LYS A 832 -28.30 -2.13 -16.25
C LYS A 832 -28.42 -3.27 -17.25
N ASP A 833 -28.65 -2.96 -18.52
CA ASP A 833 -28.81 -3.93 -19.59
C ASP A 833 -27.50 -4.21 -20.35
N ALA A 834 -26.40 -3.58 -19.98
CA ALA A 834 -25.13 -3.73 -20.68
C ALA A 834 -24.58 -5.16 -20.61
N GLY A 835 -24.96 -5.97 -19.63
CA GLY A 835 -24.63 -7.39 -19.52
C GLY A 835 -25.01 -8.24 -20.73
N LYS A 836 -26.02 -7.83 -21.51
CA LYS A 836 -26.38 -8.51 -22.78
C LYS A 836 -25.28 -8.37 -23.83
N GLN A 837 -24.63 -7.22 -23.91
CA GLN A 837 -23.54 -6.95 -24.85
C GLN A 837 -22.16 -7.28 -24.26
N PHE A 838 -21.99 -7.16 -22.94
CA PHE A 838 -20.75 -7.39 -22.18
C PHE A 838 -20.98 -8.45 -21.10
N PRO A 839 -21.11 -9.73 -21.50
CA PRO A 839 -21.59 -10.78 -20.59
C PRO A 839 -20.54 -11.32 -19.62
N LEU A 840 -19.27 -10.94 -19.76
CA LEU A 840 -18.17 -11.43 -18.92
C LEU A 840 -17.85 -10.42 -17.81
N ILE A 841 -17.69 -10.91 -16.59
CA ILE A 841 -17.13 -10.13 -15.49
C ILE A 841 -15.62 -10.04 -15.69
N MET A 842 -15.08 -8.82 -15.73
CA MET A 842 -13.64 -8.56 -15.78
C MET A 842 -13.16 -8.25 -14.38
N THR A 843 -12.18 -9.03 -13.91
CA THR A 843 -11.46 -8.77 -12.67
C THR A 843 -9.96 -8.63 -12.92
N SER A 844 -9.24 -8.02 -11.99
CA SER A 844 -7.82 -7.78 -12.12
C SER A 844 -7.04 -8.22 -10.88
N GLY A 845 -5.76 -8.49 -11.06
CA GLY A 845 -4.90 -8.90 -9.95
C GLY A 845 -3.42 -8.83 -10.29
N ARG A 846 -2.62 -9.46 -9.43
CA ARG A 846 -1.16 -9.42 -9.49
C ARG A 846 -0.55 -10.65 -10.13
N LEU A 847 0.70 -10.46 -10.57
CA LEU A 847 1.66 -11.50 -10.91
C LEU A 847 2.85 -11.43 -9.95
N VAL A 848 3.56 -12.55 -9.80
CA VAL A 848 4.70 -12.63 -8.87
C VAL A 848 5.91 -11.83 -9.37
N GLU A 849 6.01 -11.62 -10.67
CA GLU A 849 7.10 -10.91 -11.34
C GLU A 849 7.00 -9.38 -11.14
N TYR A 850 5.81 -8.86 -10.89
CA TYR A 850 5.58 -7.42 -10.90
C TYR A 850 5.07 -6.90 -9.56
N GLU A 851 5.56 -5.72 -9.20
CA GLU A 851 5.10 -5.00 -8.02
C GLU A 851 3.94 -4.06 -8.38
N GLY A 852 3.12 -3.65 -7.42
CA GLY A 852 2.08 -2.62 -7.48
C GLY A 852 1.56 -2.26 -8.87
N GLY A 853 1.71 -1.01 -9.27
CA GLY A 853 1.40 -0.53 -10.63
C GLY A 853 2.38 -0.99 -11.70
N GLY A 854 3.45 -1.68 -11.35
CA GLY A 854 4.50 -2.15 -12.25
C GLY A 854 5.57 -1.11 -12.57
N ASP A 855 5.57 0.03 -11.89
CA ASP A 855 6.35 1.21 -12.27
C ASP A 855 7.85 0.94 -12.40
N GLU A 856 8.46 0.32 -11.40
CA GLU A 856 9.86 -0.07 -11.40
C GLU A 856 10.09 -1.37 -12.17
N THR A 857 9.21 -2.34 -11.97
CA THR A 857 9.40 -3.72 -12.45
C THR A 857 9.19 -3.88 -13.94
N ARG A 858 8.36 -3.02 -14.59
CA ARG A 858 8.14 -3.12 -16.04
C ARG A 858 9.38 -2.76 -16.89
N SER A 859 10.34 -2.08 -16.30
CA SER A 859 11.62 -1.75 -16.92
C SER A 859 12.77 -2.65 -16.47
N ASN A 860 12.47 -3.70 -15.66
CA ASN A 860 13.44 -4.67 -15.19
C ASN A 860 13.53 -5.84 -16.20
N PRO A 861 14.67 -6.03 -16.88
CA PRO A 861 14.80 -7.03 -17.93
C PRO A 861 14.68 -8.47 -17.41
N TRP A 862 15.17 -8.76 -16.21
CA TRP A 862 15.08 -10.11 -15.63
C TRP A 862 13.66 -10.53 -15.33
N LEU A 863 12.84 -9.59 -14.84
CA LEU A 863 11.43 -9.85 -14.57
C LEU A 863 10.62 -9.95 -15.87
N ALA A 864 10.96 -9.14 -16.86
CA ALA A 864 10.33 -9.19 -18.19
C ALA A 864 10.60 -10.51 -18.92
N GLU A 865 11.78 -11.13 -18.74
CA GLU A 865 12.05 -12.47 -19.29
C GLU A 865 11.12 -13.54 -18.71
N LEU A 866 10.71 -13.41 -17.46
CA LEU A 866 9.80 -14.36 -16.81
C LEU A 866 8.36 -14.21 -17.33
N GLN A 867 7.89 -12.98 -17.57
CA GLN A 867 6.55 -12.67 -18.07
C GLN A 867 6.57 -11.35 -18.87
N GLN A 868 6.89 -11.42 -20.16
CA GLN A 868 7.05 -10.22 -20.96
C GLN A 868 5.74 -9.58 -21.40
N GLU A 869 4.72 -10.40 -21.73
CA GLU A 869 3.50 -9.92 -22.36
C GLU A 869 2.29 -10.04 -21.45
N MET A 870 1.41 -9.05 -21.55
CA MET A 870 0.10 -9.08 -20.92
C MET A 870 -0.81 -10.13 -21.54
N PHE A 871 -1.69 -10.71 -20.72
CA PHE A 871 -2.65 -11.71 -21.13
C PHE A 871 -4.02 -11.53 -20.45
N VAL A 872 -5.03 -12.18 -21.01
CA VAL A 872 -6.33 -12.39 -20.39
C VAL A 872 -6.54 -13.88 -20.11
N GLU A 873 -6.78 -14.26 -18.86
CA GLU A 873 -7.28 -15.61 -18.53
C GLU A 873 -8.76 -15.68 -18.88
N ILE A 874 -9.12 -16.69 -19.67
CA ILE A 874 -10.49 -16.94 -20.12
C ILE A 874 -10.83 -18.42 -19.97
N ASN A 875 -12.05 -18.72 -19.49
CA ASN A 875 -12.50 -20.09 -19.34
C ASN A 875 -12.61 -20.80 -20.69
N PRO A 876 -12.29 -22.12 -20.82
CA PRO A 876 -12.41 -22.88 -22.06
C PRO A 876 -13.79 -22.78 -22.74
N LYS A 877 -14.86 -22.77 -21.95
CA LYS A 877 -16.22 -22.59 -22.46
C LYS A 877 -16.38 -21.23 -23.14
N ASP A 878 -16.00 -20.16 -22.45
CA ASP A 878 -16.12 -18.79 -22.95
C ASP A 878 -15.23 -18.54 -24.18
N ALA A 879 -14.06 -19.19 -24.24
CA ALA A 879 -13.15 -19.13 -25.37
C ALA A 879 -13.77 -19.84 -26.59
N ASN A 880 -14.32 -21.03 -26.40
CA ASN A 880 -14.98 -21.81 -27.47
C ASN A 880 -16.20 -21.07 -28.02
N ASP A 881 -17.06 -20.52 -27.16
CA ASP A 881 -18.25 -19.76 -27.55
C ASP A 881 -17.91 -18.53 -28.44
N ARG A 882 -16.66 -18.04 -28.34
CA ARG A 882 -16.14 -16.90 -29.11
C ARG A 882 -15.18 -17.30 -30.26
N GLY A 883 -14.95 -18.59 -30.43
CA GLY A 883 -14.00 -19.13 -31.41
C GLY A 883 -12.55 -18.69 -31.16
N VAL A 884 -12.17 -18.40 -29.93
CA VAL A 884 -10.86 -17.92 -29.51
C VAL A 884 -10.00 -19.07 -29.03
N ARG A 885 -8.74 -19.13 -29.46
CA ARG A 885 -7.77 -20.14 -29.04
C ARG A 885 -6.76 -19.61 -28.07
N ASN A 886 -6.08 -20.50 -27.36
CA ASN A 886 -4.98 -20.14 -26.50
C ASN A 886 -3.86 -19.43 -27.28
N ASN A 887 -3.30 -18.36 -26.69
CA ASN A 887 -2.22 -17.56 -27.27
C ASN A 887 -2.59 -16.71 -28.51
N GLU A 888 -3.89 -16.57 -28.82
CA GLU A 888 -4.36 -15.63 -29.84
C GLU A 888 -4.52 -14.23 -29.25
N TYR A 889 -4.35 -13.18 -30.06
CA TYR A 889 -4.68 -11.82 -29.67
C TYR A 889 -6.20 -11.59 -29.73
N VAL A 890 -6.68 -10.92 -28.70
CA VAL A 890 -8.10 -10.52 -28.58
C VAL A 890 -8.20 -9.08 -28.15
N TRP A 891 -9.35 -8.49 -28.48
CA TRP A 891 -9.81 -7.25 -27.89
C TRP A 891 -10.64 -7.54 -26.66
N VAL A 892 -10.32 -6.91 -25.54
CA VAL A 892 -11.18 -6.81 -24.36
C VAL A 892 -11.78 -5.42 -24.34
N THR A 893 -13.08 -5.33 -24.49
CA THR A 893 -13.83 -4.06 -24.56
C THR A 893 -14.82 -3.96 -23.40
N THR A 894 -14.96 -2.78 -22.83
CA THR A 894 -15.87 -2.51 -21.69
C THR A 894 -16.91 -1.45 -22.04
N PRO A 895 -18.02 -1.36 -21.28
CA PRO A 895 -19.17 -0.51 -21.65
C PRO A 895 -19.01 0.99 -21.32
N ALA A 896 -17.88 1.47 -20.83
CA ALA A 896 -17.70 2.89 -20.51
C ALA A 896 -18.16 3.80 -21.66
N PRO A 897 -18.52 5.07 -21.43
CA PRO A 897 -19.02 5.95 -22.49
C PRO A 897 -18.16 5.97 -23.75
N SER A 898 -16.84 5.85 -23.58
CA SER A 898 -15.86 5.80 -24.66
C SER A 898 -15.62 4.39 -25.22
N LYS A 899 -16.30 3.35 -24.70
CA LYS A 899 -16.06 1.93 -25.02
C LYS A 899 -14.59 1.59 -25.14
N PRO A 900 -13.81 1.79 -24.08
CA PRO A 900 -12.37 1.57 -24.11
C PRO A 900 -12.10 0.09 -24.34
N ARG A 901 -11.01 -0.18 -25.06
CA ARG A 901 -10.58 -1.54 -25.37
C ARG A 901 -9.08 -1.69 -25.25
N ILE A 902 -8.66 -2.89 -24.95
CA ILE A 902 -7.24 -3.26 -24.89
C ILE A 902 -6.99 -4.52 -25.71
N LYS A 903 -5.79 -4.62 -26.29
CA LYS A 903 -5.37 -5.77 -27.08
C LYS A 903 -4.41 -6.64 -26.26
N VAL A 904 -4.79 -7.88 -26.02
CA VAL A 904 -4.03 -8.81 -25.16
C VAL A 904 -4.02 -10.21 -25.72
N LYS A 905 -3.06 -11.03 -25.30
CA LYS A 905 -3.05 -12.47 -25.61
C LYS A 905 -4.01 -13.24 -24.69
N THR A 906 -4.57 -14.32 -25.20
CA THR A 906 -5.40 -15.22 -24.42
C THR A 906 -4.58 -16.27 -23.70
N LEU A 907 -4.96 -16.54 -22.45
CA LEU A 907 -4.58 -17.72 -21.67
C LEU A 907 -5.86 -18.49 -21.34
N VAL A 908 -6.15 -19.54 -22.13
CA VAL A 908 -7.34 -20.39 -21.93
C VAL A 908 -7.09 -21.32 -20.75
N THR A 909 -7.88 -21.16 -19.68
CA THR A 909 -7.65 -21.86 -18.42
C THR A 909 -8.90 -21.95 -17.55
N GLU A 910 -9.03 -23.01 -16.74
CA GLU A 910 -10.07 -23.20 -15.74
C GLU A 910 -9.78 -22.47 -14.40
N ARG A 911 -8.69 -21.70 -14.32
CA ARG A 911 -8.40 -20.87 -13.15
C ARG A 911 -9.48 -19.83 -12.90
N VAL A 912 -10.14 -19.36 -13.96
CA VAL A 912 -11.35 -18.53 -13.91
C VAL A 912 -12.58 -19.37 -14.24
N ALA A 913 -13.72 -19.08 -13.61
CA ALA A 913 -14.99 -19.70 -13.95
C ALA A 913 -15.53 -19.17 -15.28
N ALA A 914 -16.43 -19.92 -15.92
CA ALA A 914 -17.20 -19.42 -17.05
C ALA A 914 -17.96 -18.14 -16.65
N GLY A 915 -17.98 -17.15 -17.54
CA GLY A 915 -18.52 -15.81 -17.29
C GLY A 915 -17.55 -14.85 -16.60
N THR A 916 -16.30 -15.25 -16.30
CA THR A 916 -15.29 -14.38 -15.66
C THR A 916 -13.98 -14.42 -16.43
N VAL A 917 -13.36 -13.25 -16.58
CA VAL A 917 -12.01 -13.11 -17.13
C VAL A 917 -11.11 -12.38 -16.12
N PHE A 918 -9.81 -12.70 -16.13
CA PHE A 918 -8.82 -12.07 -15.30
C PHE A 918 -7.69 -11.45 -16.15
N LEU A 919 -7.28 -10.23 -15.77
CA LEU A 919 -6.19 -9.52 -16.41
C LEU A 919 -5.21 -8.98 -15.36
N PRO A 920 -3.89 -9.17 -15.53
CA PRO A 920 -2.89 -8.55 -14.68
C PRO A 920 -2.77 -7.04 -14.97
N PHE A 921 -2.60 -6.21 -13.95
CA PHE A 921 -2.65 -4.74 -14.13
C PHE A 921 -1.29 -4.04 -14.21
N HIS A 922 -0.19 -4.77 -14.22
CA HIS A 922 1.16 -4.22 -14.13
C HIS A 922 1.71 -3.62 -15.43
N PHE A 923 1.13 -4.00 -16.56
CA PHE A 923 1.66 -3.64 -17.86
C PHE A 923 1.31 -2.20 -18.26
N ALA A 924 2.15 -1.62 -19.07
CA ALA A 924 1.96 -0.35 -19.78
C ALA A 924 3.06 -0.22 -20.85
N GLY A 925 2.75 0.33 -21.95
CA GLY A 925 3.66 0.47 -23.10
C GLY A 925 2.93 0.40 -24.43
N TRP A 926 1.70 -0.12 -24.40
CA TRP A 926 0.77 -0.10 -25.52
C TRP A 926 -0.48 0.71 -25.19
N TRP A 927 -1.14 1.19 -26.23
CA TRP A 927 -2.39 1.92 -26.15
C TRP A 927 -3.31 1.53 -27.29
N GLU A 928 -4.47 0.93 -26.98
CA GLU A 928 -5.43 0.40 -27.94
C GLU A 928 -4.77 -0.41 -29.08
N GLY A 929 -3.83 -1.27 -28.74
CA GLY A 929 -3.13 -2.16 -29.64
C GLY A 929 -1.86 -1.58 -30.30
N GLU A 930 -1.57 -0.31 -30.13
CA GLU A 930 -0.38 0.35 -30.65
C GLU A 930 0.74 0.45 -29.64
N ASP A 931 1.99 0.23 -30.08
CA ASP A 931 3.18 0.41 -29.27
C ASP A 931 3.45 1.91 -29.06
N MET A 932 3.54 2.32 -27.78
CA MET A 932 3.77 3.70 -27.40
C MET A 932 5.25 4.10 -27.38
N LYS A 933 6.18 3.23 -27.76
CA LYS A 933 7.62 3.46 -27.68
C LYS A 933 8.06 4.82 -28.27
N LYS A 934 7.42 5.25 -29.36
CA LYS A 934 7.68 6.55 -30.03
C LYS A 934 7.40 7.78 -29.17
N TYR A 935 6.63 7.64 -28.08
CA TYR A 935 6.26 8.73 -27.17
C TYR A 935 7.14 8.81 -25.92
N TYR A 936 8.00 7.79 -25.69
CA TYR A 936 8.98 7.83 -24.62
C TYR A 936 10.24 8.57 -25.03
N PRO A 937 11.01 9.13 -24.10
CA PRO A 937 12.38 9.55 -24.38
C PRO A 937 13.22 8.38 -24.92
N ASP A 938 14.18 8.66 -25.76
CA ASP A 938 15.04 7.65 -26.35
C ASP A 938 15.74 6.78 -25.29
N GLY A 939 15.63 5.46 -25.44
CA GLY A 939 16.24 4.48 -24.54
C GLY A 939 15.53 4.29 -23.19
N ALA A 940 14.43 5.00 -22.93
CA ALA A 940 13.74 4.97 -21.63
C ALA A 940 12.35 4.31 -21.66
N ALA A 941 11.95 3.69 -22.77
CA ALA A 941 10.72 2.92 -22.86
C ALA A 941 10.81 1.64 -22.01
N PRO A 942 9.70 1.17 -21.39
CA PRO A 942 9.69 -0.07 -20.64
C PRO A 942 9.97 -1.29 -21.51
N VAL A 943 10.48 -2.37 -20.92
CA VAL A 943 10.82 -3.62 -21.63
C VAL A 943 9.65 -4.58 -21.76
N VAL A 944 8.61 -4.43 -20.94
CA VAL A 944 7.39 -5.25 -21.00
C VAL A 944 6.52 -4.86 -22.20
N ARG A 945 5.68 -5.80 -22.64
CA ARG A 945 4.73 -5.62 -23.73
C ARG A 945 3.29 -5.71 -23.27
N GLY A 946 2.45 -4.84 -23.76
CA GLY A 946 1.01 -4.86 -23.48
C GLY A 946 0.48 -3.58 -22.89
N GLU A 947 -0.82 -3.59 -22.67
CA GLU A 947 -1.57 -2.43 -22.25
C GLU A 947 -1.78 -2.38 -20.74
N ALA A 948 -2.05 -1.21 -20.19
CA ALA A 948 -2.58 -1.11 -18.84
C ALA A 948 -4.04 -1.59 -18.81
N VAL A 949 -4.38 -2.54 -17.94
CA VAL A 949 -5.77 -2.99 -17.78
C VAL A 949 -6.70 -1.82 -17.44
N ASN A 950 -6.18 -0.85 -16.71
CA ASN A 950 -6.95 0.33 -16.30
C ASN A 950 -7.31 1.29 -17.46
N THR A 951 -6.75 1.10 -18.66
CA THR A 951 -7.27 1.72 -19.88
C THR A 951 -8.70 1.24 -20.16
N ALA A 952 -9.00 -0.03 -19.89
CA ALA A 952 -10.32 -0.64 -20.07
C ALA A 952 -11.20 -0.61 -18.83
N THR A 953 -10.71 -0.19 -17.66
CA THR A 953 -11.57 -0.06 -16.47
C THR A 953 -12.50 1.15 -16.59
N THR A 954 -13.65 1.03 -15.96
CA THR A 954 -14.77 1.94 -16.12
C THR A 954 -14.91 2.92 -14.95
N TYR A 955 -15.84 3.83 -15.04
CA TYR A 955 -16.20 4.74 -13.97
C TYR A 955 -16.78 3.97 -12.78
N GLY A 956 -16.26 4.17 -11.59
CA GLY A 956 -16.76 3.60 -10.34
C GLY A 956 -15.85 3.92 -9.16
N TYR A 957 -16.46 4.35 -8.06
CA TYR A 957 -15.74 4.81 -6.89
C TYR A 957 -16.47 4.42 -5.61
N ASP A 958 -15.72 4.13 -4.54
CA ASP A 958 -16.31 3.94 -3.21
C ASP A 958 -16.88 5.25 -2.68
N ILE A 959 -18.10 5.19 -2.14
CA ILE A 959 -18.82 6.39 -1.69
C ILE A 959 -18.16 7.12 -0.53
N VAL A 960 -17.36 6.45 0.29
CA VAL A 960 -16.69 7.06 1.45
C VAL A 960 -15.35 7.66 1.05
N THR A 961 -14.55 6.94 0.28
CA THR A 961 -13.13 7.22 0.09
C THR A 961 -12.74 7.59 -1.33
N MET A 962 -13.63 7.45 -2.30
CA MET A 962 -13.30 7.55 -3.73
C MET A 962 -12.29 6.50 -4.20
N MET A 963 -12.18 5.36 -3.51
CA MET A 963 -11.47 4.20 -4.04
C MET A 963 -12.04 3.82 -5.40
N GLN A 964 -11.19 3.66 -6.39
CA GLN A 964 -11.61 3.25 -7.73
C GLN A 964 -12.07 1.79 -7.78
N GLU A 965 -13.09 1.51 -8.61
CA GLU A 965 -13.52 0.14 -8.92
C GLU A 965 -12.61 -0.48 -9.98
N THR A 966 -11.93 -1.56 -9.64
CA THR A 966 -11.05 -2.29 -10.58
C THR A 966 -11.19 -3.80 -10.48
N LYS A 967 -12.12 -4.28 -9.64
CA LYS A 967 -12.31 -5.72 -9.40
C LYS A 967 -13.58 -6.27 -10.01
N THR A 968 -14.53 -5.40 -10.31
CA THR A 968 -15.79 -5.81 -10.92
C THR A 968 -16.25 -4.79 -11.97
N THR A 969 -15.99 -5.11 -13.23
CA THR A 969 -16.63 -4.48 -14.37
C THR A 969 -17.08 -5.57 -15.33
N ILE A 970 -17.78 -5.22 -16.41
CA ILE A 970 -18.21 -6.17 -17.43
C ILE A 970 -17.48 -5.90 -18.74
N CYS A 971 -17.26 -6.95 -19.51
CA CYS A 971 -16.55 -6.83 -20.78
C CYS A 971 -17.04 -7.83 -21.82
N GLN A 972 -16.62 -7.59 -23.07
CA GLN A 972 -16.69 -8.53 -24.17
C GLN A 972 -15.27 -8.83 -24.65
N VAL A 973 -15.03 -10.11 -24.99
CA VAL A 973 -13.79 -10.58 -25.60
C VAL A 973 -14.08 -11.00 -27.02
N ALA A 974 -13.33 -10.49 -27.99
CA ALA A 974 -13.45 -10.80 -29.40
C ALA A 974 -12.07 -10.93 -30.04
N LYS A 975 -11.96 -11.68 -31.15
CA LYS A 975 -10.70 -11.79 -31.92
C LYS A 975 -10.20 -10.40 -32.33
N ALA A 976 -8.88 -10.20 -32.28
CA ALA A 976 -8.24 -8.95 -32.68
C ALA A 976 -7.93 -8.89 -34.19
#